data_2b322ddac3531d0227c04c4f0674aafe
#
_entry.id   2b322ddac3531d0227c04c4f0674aafe
#
_cell.length_a   1.000
_cell.length_b   1.000
_cell.length_c   1.000
_cell.angle_alpha   90.00
_cell.angle_beta   90.00
_cell.angle_gamma   90.00
#
_symmetry.space_group_name_H-M   'P 1'
#
loop_
_entity.id
_entity.type
_entity.pdbx_description
1 polymer ?
#
loop_
_entity_poly.entity_id
_entity_poly.type
_entity_poly.pdbx_seq_one_letter_code
_entity_poly.pdbx_strand_id
1 'polypeptide(L)'
;MVQPSPPSRIPPRAALARYCTNTVSSGKVSSSPQLLDIVEPPPPRSTQPSCPHLLLSLALPMAISTPMTTSLASSLPAECSLLLLTLSSTTRRDASYSKCFLAANRVNGWADGYHSGMQPRAVQGMLDFDFICKRSTPSVAGIIYTFGGQFVSKMYWGTSETLLPVYQDVAKAMAKHPDVDTVVNFASSRSVYSSTMELMNYPQIKSIAIIAEGVPERRAREIMVTAKEKGITIIGPATVGGIKPGAFKIGNTGGMMDNIVASKLYRKGSVGYVSKSGGMSNELNNIISQTTDGVHEGIAIGGDRYPGTTFIDHLLRYQADPDCKILLLLGEVGGVEEYRVIEAVKNGTITKPLVAWAIGTCASMFKTEVQFGHAGASANSQLETAVYKNKAMREAGIHVPDTFEELPQLLKQVYEDQVKKGVIKPQPEPQVPKIPIDYSWAQELGLIRKPAAFISTITDDRGQELLYAGMPISDVFKEDIGIGGVMSLLWFRRRLPRYASKFLEMVLMLTADHGPAVSGAMNTIITTRAGKDLISALVSGLLTIGSRFGGALDGAAEEFTKAFDKGMSPRDFVDTMRKENKLIPGIGHRVKSRNNPDLRVELVKEFAKKHFPSTKLLDYAIAVETVTTSKKDNLILNVDGCVAVCFVDLMRNCGAFSPEEVEDYMKMGVLNGLFVLGRSIGLIAHYLDQKRLRTGLYRHPWDDITYLLPTLQKGGAEGRVEVNI
;
A
#
# COMPACT_ATOMS: atom_id res chain seq x y z
N MET A 1 -23.08 -47.43 -34.41
CA MET A 1 -21.72 -47.55 -34.96
C MET A 1 -21.62 -46.62 -36.15
N VAL A 2 -21.18 -45.40 -35.97
CA VAL A 2 -20.69 -44.53 -37.05
C VAL A 2 -19.68 -43.62 -36.35
N GLN A 3 -18.40 -43.70 -36.75
CA GLN A 3 -17.30 -42.86 -36.27
C GLN A 3 -17.38 -41.47 -36.92
N PRO A 4 -17.02 -40.41 -36.25
CA PRO A 4 -16.80 -39.09 -36.88
C PRO A 4 -15.34 -38.94 -37.35
N SER A 5 -15.20 -38.38 -38.56
CA SER A 5 -13.98 -38.02 -39.25
C SER A 5 -13.23 -36.82 -38.58
N PRO A 6 -11.90 -36.68 -38.76
CA PRO A 6 -11.13 -35.63 -38.12
C PRO A 6 -11.19 -34.30 -38.89
N PRO A 7 -10.98 -33.16 -38.22
CA PRO A 7 -10.99 -31.82 -38.85
C PRO A 7 -9.68 -31.50 -39.62
N SER A 8 -9.87 -30.85 -40.73
CA SER A 8 -8.89 -30.38 -41.69
C SER A 8 -7.94 -29.30 -41.12
N ARG A 9 -6.66 -29.44 -41.45
CA ARG A 9 -5.55 -28.50 -41.18
C ARG A 9 -5.72 -27.23 -42.03
N ILE A 10 -5.55 -26.05 -41.38
CA ILE A 10 -5.36 -24.77 -42.03
C ILE A 10 -3.83 -24.47 -42.09
N PRO A 11 -3.30 -24.05 -43.24
CA PRO A 11 -1.86 -23.74 -43.38
C PRO A 11 -1.49 -22.33 -42.89
N PRO A 12 -0.19 -22.06 -42.59
CA PRO A 12 0.27 -20.79 -42.06
C PRO A 12 0.43 -19.73 -43.15
N ARG A 13 0.00 -18.49 -42.86
CA ARG A 13 0.25 -17.34 -43.71
C ARG A 13 1.69 -16.83 -43.52
N ALA A 14 2.43 -16.88 -44.61
CA ALA A 14 3.72 -16.24 -44.79
C ALA A 14 3.56 -14.77 -45.22
N ALA A 15 4.59 -14.03 -44.88
CA ALA A 15 4.90 -12.64 -45.15
C ALA A 15 4.54 -12.10 -46.55
N LEU A 16 4.14 -10.84 -46.61
CA LEU A 16 4.31 -10.00 -47.79
C LEU A 16 4.74 -8.59 -47.32
N ALA A 17 6.02 -8.33 -47.54
CA ALA A 17 6.59 -6.98 -47.65
C ALA A 17 6.61 -6.56 -49.13
N ARG A 18 6.50 -5.27 -49.34
CA ARG A 18 7.00 -4.47 -50.47
C ARG A 18 5.97 -3.80 -51.39
N TYR A 19 6.33 -2.53 -51.61
CA TYR A 19 6.12 -1.61 -52.75
C TYR A 19 4.91 -0.68 -52.71
N CYS A 20 5.22 0.60 -52.57
CA CYS A 20 4.84 1.64 -53.52
C CYS A 20 5.76 2.85 -53.41
N THR A 21 6.49 3.07 -54.47
CA THR A 21 7.22 4.31 -54.83
C THR A 21 6.41 5.11 -55.86
N ASN A 22 6.50 6.44 -55.73
CA ASN A 22 6.42 7.49 -56.75
C ASN A 22 5.08 7.83 -57.40
N THR A 23 4.70 9.11 -57.36
CA THR A 23 5.02 10.09 -58.42
C THR A 23 4.66 11.53 -58.02
N VAL A 24 5.53 12.41 -58.46
CA VAL A 24 5.59 13.88 -58.38
C VAL A 24 4.56 14.53 -59.26
N SER A 25 3.96 15.68 -58.87
CA SER A 25 3.87 16.82 -59.78
C SER A 25 3.65 18.16 -59.04
N SER A 26 4.40 19.08 -59.49
CA SER A 26 4.70 20.46 -59.20
C SER A 26 3.51 21.43 -59.07
N GLY A 27 3.66 22.41 -58.17
CA GLY A 27 2.91 23.67 -58.19
C GLY A 27 3.58 24.69 -57.26
N LYS A 28 4.34 25.62 -57.84
CA LYS A 28 4.97 26.78 -57.19
C LYS A 28 3.93 27.79 -56.75
N VAL A 29 3.98 28.29 -55.51
CA VAL A 29 3.73 29.70 -55.18
C VAL A 29 4.59 30.06 -53.96
N SER A 30 5.30 31.17 -54.10
CA SER A 30 6.23 31.81 -53.17
C SER A 30 5.53 32.56 -52.05
N SER A 31 6.04 32.49 -50.83
CA SER A 31 6.18 33.64 -49.91
C SER A 31 6.97 33.24 -48.66
N SER A 32 7.88 34.10 -48.29
CA SER A 32 8.92 34.01 -47.31
C SER A 32 8.43 33.83 -45.85
N PRO A 33 9.20 33.20 -44.98
CA PRO A 33 8.93 33.19 -43.54
C PRO A 33 9.65 34.32 -42.83
N GLN A 34 8.94 35.05 -42.00
CA GLN A 34 9.52 35.89 -40.95
C GLN A 34 9.97 35.04 -39.78
N LEU A 35 11.23 35.22 -39.41
CA LEU A 35 11.81 34.72 -38.17
C LEU A 35 11.13 35.40 -36.96
N LEU A 36 10.68 34.62 -36.01
CA LEU A 36 10.38 35.04 -34.64
C LEU A 36 11.49 34.52 -33.74
N ASP A 37 12.24 35.46 -33.20
CA ASP A 37 13.30 35.23 -32.22
C ASP A 37 12.75 34.60 -30.97
N ILE A 38 13.33 33.46 -30.58
CA ILE A 38 13.15 32.85 -29.27
C ILE A 38 14.18 33.47 -28.33
N VAL A 39 13.70 34.27 -27.39
CA VAL A 39 14.50 34.85 -26.29
C VAL A 39 14.60 33.81 -25.17
N GLU A 40 15.81 33.34 -24.91
CA GLU A 40 16.12 32.55 -23.73
C GLU A 40 16.07 33.40 -22.44
N PRO A 41 15.56 32.88 -21.32
CA PRO A 41 15.63 33.59 -20.05
C PRO A 41 17.03 33.44 -19.41
N PRO A 42 17.54 34.49 -18.71
CA PRO A 42 18.86 34.49 -18.10
C PRO A 42 18.91 33.63 -16.82
N PRO A 43 20.11 33.12 -16.43
CA PRO A 43 20.29 32.29 -15.25
C PRO A 43 20.17 33.08 -13.95
N PRO A 44 19.79 32.44 -12.83
CA PRO A 44 19.62 33.12 -11.55
C PRO A 44 20.96 33.48 -10.91
N ARG A 45 21.06 34.72 -10.45
CA ARG A 45 22.20 35.27 -9.68
C ARG A 45 22.26 34.64 -8.28
N SER A 46 23.44 34.14 -7.95
CA SER A 46 23.85 33.75 -6.60
C SER A 46 24.02 35.01 -5.74
N THR A 47 23.28 35.09 -4.64
CA THR A 47 23.60 36.04 -3.55
C THR A 47 23.89 35.24 -2.30
N GLN A 48 25.14 35.20 -1.92
CA GLN A 48 25.58 34.91 -0.54
C GLN A 48 25.32 36.12 0.34
N PRO A 49 24.93 35.96 1.58
CA PRO A 49 25.19 36.93 2.60
C PRO A 49 26.29 36.43 3.55
N SER A 50 27.23 37.33 3.74
CA SER A 50 28.37 37.34 4.65
C SER A 50 27.95 37.27 6.13
N CYS A 51 28.72 36.50 6.91
CA CYS A 51 28.75 36.52 8.37
C CYS A 51 29.35 37.82 8.91
N PRO A 52 29.01 38.20 10.14
CA PRO A 52 30.02 38.71 11.05
C PRO A 52 30.14 37.88 12.34
N HIS A 53 31.39 37.74 12.73
CA HIS A 53 31.92 37.19 13.97
C HIS A 53 31.30 37.80 15.22
N LEU A 54 31.06 36.97 16.23
CA LEU A 54 31.19 37.38 17.64
C LEU A 54 31.77 36.21 18.45
N LEU A 55 33.00 36.41 18.88
CA LEU A 55 33.73 35.67 19.89
C LEU A 55 33.11 35.95 21.28
N LEU A 56 32.86 34.93 22.05
CA LEU A 56 32.87 35.00 23.50
C LEU A 56 33.42 33.71 24.09
N SER A 57 34.61 33.84 24.62
CA SER A 57 35.33 32.90 25.46
C SER A 57 34.68 32.80 26.84
N LEU A 58 34.59 31.61 27.41
CA LEU A 58 34.68 31.43 28.87
C LEU A 58 35.25 30.03 29.20
N ALA A 59 36.18 30.06 30.12
CA ALA A 59 37.14 29.06 30.50
C ALA A 59 36.58 27.99 31.46
N LEU A 60 37.31 26.89 31.48
CA LEU A 60 37.38 25.75 32.36
C LEU A 60 37.29 26.04 33.90
N PRO A 61 37.05 25.01 34.76
CA PRO A 61 38.21 24.22 35.16
C PRO A 61 38.00 22.67 35.26
N MET A 62 39.16 22.03 35.15
CA MET A 62 39.42 20.60 35.42
C MET A 62 39.18 20.21 36.88
N ALA A 63 38.79 18.98 37.09
CA ALA A 63 39.11 18.26 38.32
C ALA A 63 39.45 16.78 37.99
N ILE A 64 40.66 16.46 38.36
CA ILE A 64 41.30 15.14 38.32
C ILE A 64 40.84 14.35 39.57
N SER A 65 40.51 13.08 39.39
CA SER A 65 40.81 12.08 40.45
C SER A 65 40.82 10.65 39.90
N THR A 66 41.83 9.96 40.29
CA THR A 66 42.41 8.65 40.03
C THR A 66 41.57 7.44 40.54
N PRO A 67 42.04 6.20 40.32
CA PRO A 67 41.23 5.02 40.07
C PRO A 67 40.95 4.19 41.33
N MET A 68 39.82 3.45 41.29
CA MET A 68 39.63 2.34 42.19
C MET A 68 39.34 1.05 41.41
N THR A 69 40.31 0.18 41.51
CA THR A 69 40.20 -1.27 41.29
C THR A 69 39.28 -1.90 42.32
N THR A 70 38.24 -2.61 41.95
CA THR A 70 37.73 -3.74 42.71
C THR A 70 37.12 -4.78 41.79
N SER A 71 37.65 -5.96 41.91
CA SER A 71 37.16 -7.23 41.39
C SER A 71 35.74 -7.53 41.93
N LEU A 72 34.85 -7.97 41.02
CA LEU A 72 33.70 -8.81 41.39
C LEU A 72 33.39 -9.74 40.23
N ALA A 73 33.99 -10.92 40.31
CA ALA A 73 33.47 -12.10 39.65
C ALA A 73 32.32 -12.61 40.53
N SER A 74 31.14 -12.73 39.97
CA SER A 74 30.19 -13.84 40.21
C SER A 74 28.78 -13.50 39.76
N SER A 75 28.16 -14.52 39.16
CA SER A 75 26.72 -14.72 38.94
C SER A 75 26.11 -14.02 37.73
N LEU A 76 26.19 -14.71 36.59
CA LEU A 76 25.20 -14.66 35.55
C LEU A 76 24.01 -15.55 35.94
N PRO A 77 22.79 -15.06 35.87
CA PRO A 77 21.62 -15.93 36.03
C PRO A 77 21.42 -16.78 34.78
N ALA A 78 21.17 -18.07 34.99
CA ALA A 78 20.96 -19.10 33.97
C ALA A 78 19.56 -19.04 33.30
N GLU A 79 19.02 -17.86 33.00
CA GLU A 79 17.68 -17.71 32.38
C GLU A 79 17.64 -17.01 31.04
N CYS A 80 18.77 -16.83 30.39
CA CYS A 80 18.81 -16.23 29.03
C CYS A 80 18.75 -17.24 27.86
N SER A 81 18.43 -18.51 28.14
CA SER A 81 18.49 -19.59 27.13
C SER A 81 17.16 -19.96 26.47
N LEU A 82 16.08 -19.23 26.67
CA LEU A 82 14.76 -19.70 26.20
C LEU A 82 14.06 -18.82 25.14
N LEU A 83 14.66 -17.77 24.60
CA LEU A 83 13.97 -16.87 23.66
C LEU A 83 14.54 -16.78 22.24
N LEU A 84 15.46 -17.64 21.87
CA LEU A 84 16.05 -17.70 20.51
C LEU A 84 15.48 -18.83 19.63
N LEU A 85 14.33 -19.40 20.00
CA LEU A 85 13.82 -20.64 19.42
C LEU A 85 12.69 -20.51 18.39
N THR A 86 12.38 -19.34 17.87
CA THR A 86 11.22 -19.21 16.98
C THR A 86 11.47 -19.37 15.47
N LEU A 87 12.70 -19.72 15.07
CA LEU A 87 12.92 -20.24 13.71
C LEU A 87 13.24 -21.75 13.67
N SER A 88 13.41 -22.46 14.79
CA SER A 88 13.87 -23.86 14.75
C SER A 88 13.35 -24.84 15.80
N SER A 89 12.31 -24.57 16.56
CA SER A 89 11.78 -25.59 17.49
C SER A 89 10.30 -25.86 17.34
N THR A 90 9.95 -26.52 16.25
CA THR A 90 8.82 -27.45 16.26
C THR A 90 9.24 -28.73 15.58
N THR A 91 9.39 -29.76 16.39
CA THR A 91 9.42 -31.15 16.04
C THR A 91 8.41 -31.47 14.93
N ARG A 92 8.91 -31.99 13.80
CA ARG A 92 8.19 -32.79 12.81
C ARG A 92 6.69 -32.45 12.62
N ARG A 93 6.36 -31.24 12.28
CA ARG A 93 5.18 -30.86 11.52
C ARG A 93 5.62 -29.72 10.63
N ASP A 94 5.51 -29.94 9.35
CA ASP A 94 5.67 -29.04 8.21
C ASP A 94 6.31 -27.68 8.51
N ALA A 95 7.44 -27.38 7.85
CA ALA A 95 8.09 -26.07 7.83
C ALA A 95 7.15 -25.03 7.16
N SER A 96 5.92 -24.98 7.65
CA SER A 96 4.87 -24.09 7.23
C SER A 96 4.86 -22.91 8.18
N TYR A 97 4.98 -21.72 7.60
CA TYR A 97 4.22 -20.55 8.00
C TYR A 97 4.93 -19.50 8.86
N SER A 98 6.11 -19.02 8.46
CA SER A 98 6.32 -17.58 8.67
C SER A 98 5.56 -16.84 7.60
N LYS A 99 4.59 -16.03 7.98
CA LYS A 99 3.94 -15.06 7.11
C LYS A 99 4.51 -13.69 7.38
N CYS A 100 4.72 -12.92 6.35
CA CYS A 100 5.34 -11.60 6.46
C CYS A 100 4.52 -10.51 5.81
N PHE A 101 4.70 -9.29 6.32
CA PHE A 101 4.35 -8.05 5.63
C PHE A 101 5.59 -7.37 5.05
N LEU A 102 5.41 -6.70 3.92
CA LEU A 102 6.35 -5.70 3.46
C LEU A 102 5.83 -4.31 3.83
N ALA A 103 6.59 -3.58 4.62
CA ALA A 103 6.33 -2.19 4.93
C ALA A 103 7.20 -1.31 4.04
N ALA A 104 6.58 -0.41 3.27
CA ALA A 104 7.26 0.48 2.34
C ALA A 104 6.81 1.92 2.53
N ASN A 105 7.77 2.85 2.59
CA ASN A 105 7.58 4.28 2.61
C ASN A 105 8.19 4.94 1.36
N ARG A 106 7.69 6.11 1.00
CA ARG A 106 8.06 6.86 -0.20
C ARG A 106 9.57 7.17 -0.24
N VAL A 107 10.25 6.78 -1.31
CA VAL A 107 11.54 7.32 -1.68
C VAL A 107 11.30 8.61 -2.46
N ASN A 108 11.87 9.74 -2.03
CA ASN A 108 11.84 11.00 -2.77
C ASN A 108 12.62 10.84 -4.08
N GLY A 109 11.92 10.75 -5.19
CA GLY A 109 12.44 10.76 -6.55
C GLY A 109 11.30 11.07 -7.52
N TRP A 110 11.38 12.20 -8.20
CA TRP A 110 10.51 12.58 -9.30
C TRP A 110 10.66 11.57 -10.44
N ALA A 111 9.54 11.22 -11.02
CA ALA A 111 9.32 10.33 -12.16
C ALA A 111 9.17 8.84 -11.80
N ASP A 112 8.05 8.38 -12.22
CA ASP A 112 7.49 7.04 -12.38
C ASP A 112 6.44 6.65 -11.34
N GLY A 113 5.28 6.39 -11.93
CA GLY A 113 3.99 6.16 -11.31
C GLY A 113 3.95 5.32 -10.02
N TYR A 114 2.81 5.33 -9.41
CA TYR A 114 2.29 4.70 -8.18
C TYR A 114 2.98 3.44 -7.61
N HIS A 115 3.96 2.84 -8.30
CA HIS A 115 4.58 1.55 -7.94
C HIS A 115 5.96 1.62 -7.30
N SER A 116 6.67 2.75 -7.34
CA SER A 116 8.09 2.79 -6.94
C SER A 116 8.34 2.66 -5.43
N GLY A 117 7.32 2.90 -4.58
CA GLY A 117 7.44 2.78 -3.12
C GLY A 117 7.09 1.40 -2.55
N MET A 118 6.34 0.55 -3.26
CA MET A 118 5.82 -0.73 -2.77
C MET A 118 6.79 -1.92 -2.93
N GLN A 119 7.95 -1.70 -3.52
CA GLN A 119 8.94 -2.75 -3.78
C GLN A 119 8.40 -3.99 -4.51
N PRO A 120 7.68 -3.85 -5.63
CA PRO A 120 7.00 -4.96 -6.30
C PRO A 120 7.96 -6.07 -6.72
N ARG A 121 9.21 -5.74 -7.07
CA ARG A 121 10.24 -6.74 -7.42
C ARG A 121 10.63 -7.61 -6.23
N ALA A 122 10.75 -7.03 -5.03
CA ALA A 122 11.06 -7.80 -3.82
C ALA A 122 9.90 -8.73 -3.45
N VAL A 123 8.67 -8.22 -3.52
CA VAL A 123 7.45 -9.01 -3.29
C VAL A 123 7.36 -10.16 -4.29
N GLN A 124 7.46 -9.88 -5.59
CA GLN A 124 7.40 -10.92 -6.63
C GLN A 124 8.52 -11.95 -6.46
N GLY A 125 9.75 -11.51 -6.17
CA GLY A 125 10.87 -12.42 -5.93
C GLY A 125 10.69 -13.32 -4.71
N MET A 126 9.94 -12.89 -3.69
CA MET A 126 9.55 -13.75 -2.56
C MET A 126 8.49 -14.76 -2.96
N LEU A 127 7.48 -14.34 -3.73
CA LEU A 127 6.43 -15.23 -4.24
C LEU A 127 7.00 -16.30 -5.19
N ASP A 128 7.91 -15.93 -6.08
CA ASP A 128 8.56 -16.86 -7.00
C ASP A 128 9.42 -17.88 -6.24
N PHE A 129 10.13 -17.44 -5.20
CA PHE A 129 10.89 -18.32 -4.32
C PHE A 129 9.97 -19.33 -3.61
N ASP A 130 8.89 -18.84 -3.02
CA ASP A 130 7.89 -19.69 -2.36
C ASP A 130 7.31 -20.74 -3.33
N PHE A 131 7.03 -20.32 -4.57
CA PHE A 131 6.49 -21.21 -5.61
C PHE A 131 7.48 -22.32 -5.97
N ILE A 132 8.76 -21.99 -6.21
CA ILE A 132 9.77 -23.02 -6.56
C ILE A 132 10.10 -23.93 -5.38
N CYS A 133 9.94 -23.46 -4.15
CA CYS A 133 10.03 -24.26 -2.93
C CYS A 133 8.78 -25.12 -2.68
N LYS A 134 7.80 -25.08 -3.58
CA LYS A 134 6.54 -25.86 -3.52
C LYS A 134 5.73 -25.57 -2.25
N ARG A 135 5.76 -24.34 -1.76
CA ARG A 135 4.86 -23.94 -0.66
C ARG A 135 3.41 -24.00 -1.14
N SER A 136 2.52 -24.39 -0.23
CA SER A 136 1.07 -24.42 -0.51
C SER A 136 0.44 -23.03 -0.57
N THR A 137 1.03 -22.06 0.15
CA THR A 137 0.55 -20.68 0.24
C THR A 137 1.72 -19.70 0.25
N PRO A 138 1.52 -18.48 -0.27
CA PRO A 138 2.52 -17.42 -0.19
C PRO A 138 2.96 -17.11 1.24
N SER A 139 4.25 -16.81 1.42
CA SER A 139 4.77 -16.28 2.68
C SER A 139 4.37 -14.81 2.90
N VAL A 140 4.13 -14.06 1.82
CA VAL A 140 3.72 -12.67 1.87
C VAL A 140 2.21 -12.59 2.09
N ALA A 141 1.80 -12.10 3.26
CA ALA A 141 0.39 -11.91 3.62
C ALA A 141 -0.20 -10.62 3.03
N GLY A 142 0.61 -9.59 2.87
CA GLY A 142 0.20 -8.31 2.31
C GLY A 142 1.31 -7.26 2.34
N ILE A 143 0.97 -6.06 1.93
CA ILE A 143 1.87 -4.92 1.87
C ILE A 143 1.30 -3.80 2.73
N ILE A 144 2.15 -3.16 3.54
CA ILE A 144 1.80 -1.96 4.29
C ILE A 144 2.38 -0.76 3.54
N TYR A 145 1.51 0.13 3.03
CA TYR A 145 1.89 1.30 2.27
C TYR A 145 1.06 2.52 2.68
N THR A 146 1.65 3.39 3.46
CA THR A 146 0.94 4.48 4.15
C THR A 146 0.47 5.64 3.26
N PHE A 147 0.89 5.68 1.98
CA PHE A 147 0.64 6.83 1.09
C PHE A 147 -0.42 6.63 0.01
N GLY A 148 -0.98 5.46 -0.16
CA GLY A 148 -1.80 5.14 -1.33
C GLY A 148 -3.25 4.76 -1.07
N GLY A 149 -3.73 4.81 0.17
CA GLY A 149 -5.02 4.24 0.53
C GLY A 149 -5.00 2.71 0.60
N GLN A 150 -6.14 2.11 0.86
CA GLN A 150 -6.28 0.66 0.91
C GLN A 150 -6.72 0.14 -0.46
N PHE A 151 -5.96 -0.79 -1.04
CA PHE A 151 -6.26 -1.39 -2.35
C PHE A 151 -5.68 -2.81 -2.44
N VAL A 152 -5.82 -3.44 -3.59
CA VAL A 152 -5.28 -4.78 -3.85
C VAL A 152 -4.25 -4.69 -4.97
N SER A 153 -3.05 -5.22 -4.72
CA SER A 153 -1.98 -5.30 -5.71
C SER A 153 -1.99 -6.67 -6.39
N LYS A 154 -1.97 -6.65 -7.71
CA LYS A 154 -1.89 -7.85 -8.53
C LYS A 154 -0.44 -8.30 -8.63
N MET A 155 -0.19 -9.55 -8.26
CA MET A 155 1.09 -10.25 -8.34
C MET A 155 0.89 -11.61 -9.03
N TYR A 156 1.94 -12.41 -9.10
CA TYR A 156 1.89 -13.70 -9.75
C TYR A 156 2.37 -14.81 -8.81
N TRP A 157 1.72 -15.96 -8.89
CA TRP A 157 2.05 -17.20 -8.20
C TRP A 157 2.24 -18.31 -9.24
N GLY A 158 3.48 -18.55 -9.63
CA GLY A 158 3.78 -19.45 -10.74
C GLY A 158 3.16 -18.97 -12.05
N THR A 159 2.18 -19.68 -12.57
CA THR A 159 1.48 -19.34 -13.82
C THR A 159 0.15 -18.64 -13.61
N SER A 160 -0.25 -18.40 -12.36
CA SER A 160 -1.52 -17.78 -12.01
C SER A 160 -1.34 -16.40 -11.38
N GLU A 161 -2.36 -15.56 -11.54
CA GLU A 161 -2.42 -14.26 -10.86
C GLU A 161 -2.80 -14.46 -9.39
N THR A 162 -2.18 -13.70 -8.50
CA THR A 162 -2.55 -13.62 -7.09
C THR A 162 -2.74 -12.18 -6.67
N LEU A 163 -3.64 -11.95 -5.73
CA LEU A 163 -4.00 -10.63 -5.25
C LEU A 163 -3.50 -10.47 -3.82
N LEU A 164 -2.62 -9.48 -3.61
CA LEU A 164 -2.12 -9.13 -2.28
C LEU A 164 -2.79 -7.86 -1.77
N PRO A 165 -3.36 -7.87 -0.57
CA PRO A 165 -3.92 -6.66 0.03
C PRO A 165 -2.82 -5.65 0.36
N VAL A 166 -3.09 -4.37 0.10
CA VAL A 166 -2.24 -3.24 0.46
C VAL A 166 -2.98 -2.41 1.49
N TYR A 167 -2.38 -2.28 2.67
CA TYR A 167 -2.96 -1.57 3.80
C TYR A 167 -2.30 -0.21 3.99
N GLN A 168 -3.09 0.82 4.19
CA GLN A 168 -2.59 2.13 4.59
C GLN A 168 -2.28 2.19 6.08
N ASP A 169 -3.01 1.44 6.87
CA ASP A 169 -3.00 1.44 8.33
C ASP A 169 -2.40 0.12 8.85
N VAL A 170 -1.37 0.25 9.69
CA VAL A 170 -0.69 -0.91 10.31
C VAL A 170 -1.63 -1.69 11.21
N ALA A 171 -2.49 -1.02 11.98
CA ALA A 171 -3.42 -1.68 12.89
C ALA A 171 -4.43 -2.55 12.14
N LYS A 172 -4.95 -2.06 11.01
CA LYS A 172 -5.85 -2.85 10.15
C LYS A 172 -5.15 -4.07 9.55
N ALA A 173 -3.89 -3.91 9.11
CA ALA A 173 -3.11 -5.02 8.59
C ALA A 173 -2.92 -6.10 9.66
N MET A 174 -2.49 -5.71 10.86
CA MET A 174 -2.23 -6.63 11.97
C MET A 174 -3.50 -7.33 12.46
N ALA A 175 -4.63 -6.64 12.48
CA ALA A 175 -5.93 -7.23 12.85
C ALA A 175 -6.43 -8.27 11.85
N LYS A 176 -6.20 -8.05 10.54
CA LYS A 176 -6.61 -8.98 9.48
C LYS A 176 -5.69 -10.19 9.34
N HIS A 177 -4.43 -10.07 9.78
CA HIS A 177 -3.42 -11.14 9.66
C HIS A 177 -2.73 -11.38 11.01
N PRO A 178 -3.41 -11.98 11.99
CA PRO A 178 -2.87 -12.23 13.33
C PRO A 178 -1.74 -13.28 13.35
N ASP A 179 -1.60 -14.03 12.27
CA ASP A 179 -0.59 -15.07 12.05
C ASP A 179 0.73 -14.56 11.42
N VAL A 180 0.82 -13.28 11.14
CA VAL A 180 2.06 -12.66 10.65
C VAL A 180 3.01 -12.42 11.81
N ASP A 181 4.23 -12.94 11.72
CA ASP A 181 5.30 -12.84 12.73
C ASP A 181 6.52 -12.04 12.27
N THR A 182 6.63 -11.77 10.98
CA THR A 182 7.80 -11.13 10.37
C THR A 182 7.41 -9.92 9.55
N VAL A 183 8.20 -8.84 9.60
CA VAL A 183 8.05 -7.67 8.73
C VAL A 183 9.36 -7.35 8.03
N VAL A 184 9.32 -7.17 6.71
CA VAL A 184 10.44 -6.66 5.93
C VAL A 184 10.23 -5.17 5.69
N ASN A 185 11.01 -4.33 6.38
CA ASN A 185 10.85 -2.90 6.39
C ASN A 185 11.73 -2.22 5.33
N PHE A 186 11.13 -1.77 4.24
CA PHE A 186 11.75 -1.00 3.17
C PHE A 186 11.60 0.52 3.34
N ALA A 187 11.16 0.98 4.50
CA ALA A 187 11.08 2.41 4.79
C ALA A 187 12.45 3.08 4.63
N SER A 188 12.45 4.33 4.15
CA SER A 188 13.70 5.09 3.99
C SER A 188 14.39 5.34 5.33
N SER A 189 15.69 5.68 5.32
CA SER A 189 16.45 6.03 6.53
C SER A 189 15.80 7.12 7.39
N ARG A 190 14.96 7.99 6.79
CA ARG A 190 14.24 9.06 7.49
C ARG A 190 13.02 8.57 8.27
N SER A 191 12.35 7.53 7.78
CA SER A 191 11.05 7.05 8.30
C SER A 191 11.14 5.66 8.95
N VAL A 192 12.23 4.92 8.73
CA VAL A 192 12.41 3.56 9.26
C VAL A 192 12.34 3.49 10.79
N TYR A 193 12.81 4.52 11.47
CA TYR A 193 12.73 4.58 12.92
C TYR A 193 11.27 4.57 13.40
N SER A 194 10.46 5.50 12.92
CA SER A 194 9.06 5.60 13.35
C SER A 194 8.26 4.38 12.97
N SER A 195 8.44 3.86 11.75
CA SER A 195 7.73 2.64 11.31
C SER A 195 8.15 1.41 12.09
N THR A 196 9.44 1.26 12.42
CA THR A 196 9.92 0.12 13.22
C THR A 196 9.39 0.19 14.65
N MET A 197 9.42 1.37 15.29
CA MET A 197 8.89 1.57 16.64
C MET A 197 7.39 1.29 16.72
N GLU A 198 6.63 1.69 15.70
CA GLU A 198 5.20 1.39 15.58
C GLU A 198 4.96 -0.14 15.46
N LEU A 199 5.68 -0.82 14.56
CA LEU A 199 5.57 -2.26 14.37
C LEU A 199 5.89 -3.07 15.63
N MET A 200 6.83 -2.62 16.45
CA MET A 200 7.19 -3.28 17.72
C MET A 200 6.10 -3.20 18.80
N ASN A 201 5.01 -2.45 18.59
CA ASN A 201 3.87 -2.42 19.52
C ASN A 201 2.89 -3.59 19.31
N TYR A 202 3.07 -4.39 18.25
CA TYR A 202 2.19 -5.52 17.95
C TYR A 202 2.80 -6.83 18.43
N PRO A 203 2.17 -7.54 19.38
CA PRO A 203 2.78 -8.70 20.08
C PRO A 203 3.00 -9.92 19.17
N GLN A 204 2.31 -9.98 18.02
CA GLN A 204 2.52 -11.04 17.05
C GLN A 204 3.86 -10.92 16.30
N ILE A 205 4.44 -9.73 16.22
CA ILE A 205 5.69 -9.49 15.48
C ILE A 205 6.87 -10.02 16.31
N LYS A 206 7.62 -10.96 15.71
CA LYS A 206 8.82 -11.60 16.29
C LYS A 206 10.11 -11.14 15.62
N SER A 207 10.02 -10.77 14.32
CA SER A 207 11.20 -10.41 13.54
C SER A 207 10.92 -9.21 12.64
N ILE A 208 11.88 -8.28 12.56
CA ILE A 208 11.83 -7.15 11.63
C ILE A 208 13.17 -7.08 10.89
N ALA A 209 13.14 -7.15 9.57
CA ALA A 209 14.31 -6.91 8.72
C ALA A 209 14.30 -5.46 8.23
N ILE A 210 15.34 -4.71 8.52
CA ILE A 210 15.50 -3.29 8.16
C ILE A 210 16.45 -3.17 6.98
N ILE A 211 15.91 -2.90 5.79
CA ILE A 211 16.69 -2.86 4.55
C ILE A 211 17.44 -1.53 4.40
N ALA A 212 16.90 -0.45 4.93
CA ALA A 212 17.45 0.89 4.78
C ALA A 212 18.91 1.00 5.25
N GLU A 213 19.69 1.73 4.47
CA GLU A 213 21.04 2.19 4.82
C GLU A 213 21.01 3.63 5.38
N GLY A 214 22.04 4.00 6.15
CA GLY A 214 22.19 5.36 6.67
C GLY A 214 21.15 5.72 7.73
N VAL A 215 20.71 4.77 8.52
CA VAL A 215 19.90 5.02 9.72
C VAL A 215 20.75 5.77 10.74
N PRO A 216 20.31 6.93 11.27
CA PRO A 216 21.10 7.67 12.25
C PRO A 216 21.45 6.80 13.46
N GLU A 217 22.72 6.79 13.87
CA GLU A 217 23.26 5.91 14.94
C GLU A 217 22.41 5.93 16.22
N ARG A 218 22.02 7.10 16.67
CA ARG A 218 21.15 7.24 17.85
C ARG A 218 19.85 6.47 17.67
N ARG A 219 19.22 6.58 16.49
CA ARG A 219 17.95 5.92 16.17
C ARG A 219 18.12 4.41 16.05
N ALA A 220 19.20 3.95 15.43
CA ALA A 220 19.54 2.54 15.37
C ALA A 220 19.67 1.96 16.78
N ARG A 221 20.41 2.62 17.67
CA ARG A 221 20.60 2.18 19.08
C ARG A 221 19.28 2.15 19.86
N GLU A 222 18.41 3.16 19.71
CA GLU A 222 17.08 3.18 20.33
C GLU A 222 16.22 1.99 19.87
N ILE A 223 16.22 1.69 18.55
CA ILE A 223 15.54 0.50 18.01
C ILE A 223 16.06 -0.78 18.67
N MET A 224 17.39 -0.95 18.78
CA MET A 224 18.00 -2.17 19.31
C MET A 224 17.66 -2.40 20.78
N VAL A 225 17.69 -1.34 21.59
CA VAL A 225 17.31 -1.41 23.01
C VAL A 225 15.84 -1.83 23.14
N THR A 226 14.95 -1.14 22.44
CA THR A 226 13.51 -1.45 22.50
C THR A 226 13.19 -2.86 21.97
N ALA A 227 13.85 -3.28 20.90
CA ALA A 227 13.67 -4.62 20.35
C ALA A 227 14.11 -5.71 21.35
N LYS A 228 15.24 -5.50 22.03
CA LYS A 228 15.73 -6.41 23.06
C LYS A 228 14.75 -6.51 24.26
N GLU A 229 14.24 -5.38 24.73
CA GLU A 229 13.24 -5.34 25.80
C GLU A 229 11.95 -6.09 25.43
N LYS A 230 11.55 -6.00 24.17
CA LYS A 230 10.32 -6.65 23.67
C LYS A 230 10.55 -8.07 23.12
N GLY A 231 11.78 -8.58 23.11
CA GLY A 231 12.13 -9.90 22.59
C GLY A 231 11.95 -10.02 21.07
N ILE A 232 12.13 -8.92 20.33
CA ILE A 232 11.98 -8.88 18.87
C ILE A 232 13.36 -8.95 18.22
N THR A 233 13.50 -9.83 17.22
CA THR A 233 14.73 -9.99 16.45
C THR A 233 14.81 -8.93 15.37
N ILE A 234 15.87 -8.11 15.34
CA ILE A 234 16.14 -7.16 14.28
C ILE A 234 17.27 -7.66 13.38
N ILE A 235 17.03 -7.77 12.08
CA ILE A 235 18.03 -8.07 11.05
C ILE A 235 18.32 -6.77 10.29
N GLY A 236 19.57 -6.32 10.26
CA GLY A 236 19.94 -5.00 9.74
C GLY A 236 20.17 -3.97 10.86
N PRO A 237 20.23 -2.65 10.54
CA PRO A 237 20.00 -2.00 9.22
C PRO A 237 21.03 -2.33 8.13
N ALA A 238 20.82 -1.78 6.95
CA ALA A 238 21.69 -1.96 5.78
C ALA A 238 21.87 -3.42 5.38
N THR A 239 20.79 -4.17 5.30
CA THR A 239 20.80 -5.61 4.97
C THR A 239 19.96 -5.90 3.72
N VAL A 240 20.26 -7.02 3.06
CA VAL A 240 19.38 -7.64 2.07
C VAL A 240 18.43 -8.67 2.71
N GLY A 241 18.66 -9.03 3.98
CA GLY A 241 17.86 -9.98 4.75
C GLY A 241 18.53 -11.31 5.00
N GLY A 242 17.82 -12.40 4.77
CA GLY A 242 18.28 -13.77 4.98
C GLY A 242 17.50 -14.76 4.15
N ILE A 243 17.99 -15.98 4.09
CA ILE A 243 17.38 -17.07 3.35
C ILE A 243 17.52 -18.40 4.10
N LYS A 244 16.41 -19.13 4.18
CA LYS A 244 16.38 -20.53 4.58
C LYS A 244 15.94 -21.35 3.38
N PRO A 245 16.89 -21.98 2.68
CA PRO A 245 16.62 -22.72 1.45
C PRO A 245 15.49 -23.74 1.59
N GLY A 246 14.60 -23.76 0.60
CA GLY A 246 13.43 -24.62 0.61
C GLY A 246 12.29 -24.17 1.52
N ALA A 247 12.43 -23.06 2.26
CA ALA A 247 11.45 -22.62 3.24
C ALA A 247 11.04 -21.15 3.12
N PHE A 248 11.99 -20.22 3.28
CA PHE A 248 11.67 -18.80 3.38
C PHE A 248 12.83 -17.91 2.94
N LYS A 249 12.49 -16.77 2.35
CA LYS A 249 13.44 -15.76 1.90
C LYS A 249 12.98 -14.38 2.35
N ILE A 250 13.89 -13.57 2.85
CA ILE A 250 13.63 -12.20 3.28
C ILE A 250 14.07 -11.24 2.15
N GLY A 251 13.13 -10.45 1.65
CA GLY A 251 13.42 -9.39 0.69
C GLY A 251 14.19 -9.86 -0.56
N ASN A 252 15.28 -9.18 -0.86
CA ASN A 252 16.09 -9.42 -2.07
C ASN A 252 17.22 -10.47 -1.90
N THR A 253 17.28 -11.14 -0.74
CA THR A 253 18.33 -12.16 -0.50
C THR A 253 18.29 -13.26 -1.55
N GLY A 254 19.46 -13.73 -1.97
CA GLY A 254 19.60 -14.76 -3.01
C GLY A 254 19.58 -14.20 -4.44
N GLY A 255 19.27 -12.91 -4.61
CA GLY A 255 19.24 -12.27 -5.92
C GLY A 255 18.07 -12.70 -6.81
N MET A 256 18.30 -12.80 -8.11
CA MET A 256 17.31 -13.20 -9.12
C MET A 256 17.07 -14.72 -9.08
N MET A 257 15.97 -15.16 -9.66
CA MET A 257 15.56 -16.58 -9.64
C MET A 257 16.58 -17.50 -10.26
N ASP A 258 17.25 -17.08 -11.34
CA ASP A 258 18.32 -17.86 -11.97
C ASP A 258 19.46 -18.11 -10.99
N ASN A 259 19.85 -17.09 -10.23
CA ASN A 259 20.89 -17.22 -9.20
C ASN A 259 20.45 -18.13 -8.04
N ILE A 260 19.18 -18.02 -7.62
CA ILE A 260 18.60 -18.89 -6.59
C ILE A 260 18.63 -20.35 -7.02
N VAL A 261 18.31 -20.63 -8.27
CA VAL A 261 18.36 -22.00 -8.82
C VAL A 261 19.80 -22.46 -9.01
N ALA A 262 20.68 -21.64 -9.59
CA ALA A 262 22.10 -21.96 -9.75
C ALA A 262 22.79 -22.26 -8.40
N SER A 263 22.46 -21.48 -7.37
CA SER A 263 22.96 -21.67 -6.00
C SER A 263 22.15 -22.70 -5.19
N LYS A 264 21.26 -23.46 -5.81
CA LYS A 264 20.49 -24.56 -5.22
C LYS A 264 19.68 -24.18 -3.97
N LEU A 265 19.26 -22.92 -3.87
CA LEU A 265 18.55 -22.38 -2.69
C LEU A 265 17.09 -22.84 -2.59
N TYR A 266 16.58 -23.61 -3.57
CA TYR A 266 15.26 -24.24 -3.53
C TYR A 266 15.20 -25.46 -2.61
N ARG A 267 16.34 -25.90 -2.08
CA ARG A 267 16.45 -27.05 -1.19
C ARG A 267 17.47 -26.82 -0.08
N LYS A 268 17.28 -27.51 1.03
CA LYS A 268 18.11 -27.42 2.22
C LYS A 268 19.46 -28.09 2.03
N GLY A 269 20.54 -27.46 2.49
CA GLY A 269 21.88 -28.00 2.65
C GLY A 269 22.31 -28.07 4.12
N SER A 270 23.61 -28.25 4.37
CA SER A 270 24.18 -28.44 5.71
C SER A 270 25.03 -27.26 6.24
N VAL A 271 25.27 -26.23 5.41
CA VAL A 271 26.15 -25.10 5.78
C VAL A 271 25.32 -23.89 6.21
N GLY A 272 25.48 -23.45 7.46
CA GLY A 272 24.90 -22.19 7.95
C GLY A 272 25.91 -21.06 7.85
N TYR A 273 25.53 -19.90 7.26
CA TYR A 273 26.43 -18.77 7.18
C TYR A 273 25.86 -17.47 7.77
N VAL A 274 26.78 -16.63 8.22
CA VAL A 274 26.48 -15.25 8.62
C VAL A 274 27.46 -14.33 7.90
N SER A 275 26.94 -13.31 7.23
CA SER A 275 27.73 -12.31 6.52
C SER A 275 27.34 -10.91 6.98
N LYS A 276 28.29 -9.99 7.05
CA LYS A 276 28.02 -8.59 7.26
C LYS A 276 27.52 -7.93 5.96
N SER A 277 28.09 -8.33 4.83
CA SER A 277 27.75 -7.81 3.51
C SER A 277 26.60 -8.57 2.86
N GLY A 278 25.57 -7.82 2.41
CA GLY A 278 24.45 -8.37 1.65
C GLY A 278 24.87 -8.85 0.26
N GLY A 279 25.71 -8.10 -0.46
CA GLY A 279 26.22 -8.48 -1.78
C GLY A 279 27.04 -9.77 -1.72
N MET A 280 27.97 -9.84 -0.76
CA MET A 280 28.82 -11.02 -0.57
C MET A 280 28.04 -12.24 -0.06
N SER A 281 26.89 -12.06 0.57
CA SER A 281 26.03 -13.20 0.94
C SER A 281 25.53 -13.98 -0.28
N ASN A 282 25.30 -13.29 -1.41
CA ASN A 282 24.95 -13.96 -2.67
C ASN A 282 26.11 -14.75 -3.23
N GLU A 283 27.35 -14.23 -3.12
CA GLU A 283 28.55 -14.97 -3.53
C GLU A 283 28.79 -16.19 -2.61
N LEU A 284 28.56 -16.05 -1.31
CA LEU A 284 28.62 -17.21 -0.40
C LEU A 284 27.61 -18.30 -0.77
N ASN A 285 26.39 -17.94 -1.17
CA ASN A 285 25.40 -18.91 -1.66
C ASN A 285 25.96 -19.71 -2.86
N ASN A 286 26.61 -19.03 -3.78
CA ASN A 286 27.23 -19.62 -4.95
C ASN A 286 28.40 -20.56 -4.55
N ILE A 287 29.35 -20.05 -3.76
CA ILE A 287 30.49 -20.83 -3.26
C ILE A 287 30.04 -22.10 -2.52
N ILE A 288 29.11 -21.96 -1.57
CA ILE A 288 28.61 -23.08 -0.77
C ILE A 288 27.93 -24.12 -1.66
N SER A 289 27.13 -23.71 -2.64
CA SER A 289 26.41 -24.61 -3.54
C SER A 289 27.30 -25.42 -4.46
N GLN A 290 28.49 -24.86 -4.82
CA GLN A 290 29.46 -25.50 -5.70
C GLN A 290 30.41 -26.43 -4.95
N THR A 291 30.65 -26.20 -3.65
CA THR A 291 31.66 -26.89 -2.86
C THR A 291 31.13 -27.86 -1.83
N THR A 292 29.84 -27.77 -1.54
CA THR A 292 29.17 -28.57 -0.50
C THR A 292 27.78 -29.07 -0.97
N ASP A 293 27.01 -29.67 -0.06
CA ASP A 293 25.61 -30.04 -0.32
C ASP A 293 24.65 -28.84 -0.30
N GLY A 294 25.14 -27.62 -0.01
CA GLY A 294 24.37 -26.38 -0.09
C GLY A 294 24.13 -25.68 1.25
N VAL A 295 23.40 -24.59 1.17
CA VAL A 295 23.09 -23.71 2.29
C VAL A 295 21.99 -24.29 3.17
N HIS A 296 22.25 -24.34 4.47
CA HIS A 296 21.23 -24.64 5.50
C HIS A 296 20.37 -23.40 5.82
N GLU A 297 21.05 -22.32 6.14
CA GLU A 297 20.47 -21.00 6.38
C GLU A 297 21.56 -19.94 6.23
N GLY A 298 21.21 -18.80 5.67
CA GLY A 298 22.12 -17.68 5.50
C GLY A 298 21.49 -16.37 5.95
N ILE A 299 22.23 -15.57 6.73
CA ILE A 299 21.81 -14.26 7.20
C ILE A 299 22.86 -13.21 6.84
N ALA A 300 22.42 -12.12 6.26
CA ALA A 300 23.19 -10.88 6.13
C ALA A 300 22.78 -9.95 7.28
N ILE A 301 23.65 -9.78 8.27
CA ILE A 301 23.32 -8.93 9.46
C ILE A 301 23.33 -7.44 9.14
N GLY A 302 23.93 -7.03 8.00
CA GLY A 302 23.96 -5.64 7.55
C GLY A 302 25.25 -4.91 7.87
N GLY A 303 25.58 -3.93 7.03
CA GLY A 303 26.79 -3.10 7.11
C GLY A 303 26.72 -1.92 8.06
N ASP A 304 25.63 -1.80 8.85
CA ASP A 304 25.49 -0.73 9.83
C ASP A 304 26.47 -0.93 10.98
N ARG A 305 26.82 0.19 11.65
CA ARG A 305 27.71 0.17 12.81
C ARG A 305 27.08 -0.50 14.03
N TYR A 306 25.76 -0.42 14.14
CA TYR A 306 24.97 -1.00 15.25
C TYR A 306 23.92 -1.97 14.69
N PRO A 307 24.31 -3.20 14.29
CA PRO A 307 23.37 -4.19 13.81
C PRO A 307 22.49 -4.71 14.96
N GLY A 308 21.25 -5.10 14.62
CA GLY A 308 20.28 -5.63 15.59
C GLY A 308 20.62 -7.00 16.12
N THR A 309 21.15 -7.85 15.25
CA THR A 309 21.74 -9.15 15.59
C THR A 309 23.18 -9.20 15.13
N THR A 310 24.01 -9.93 15.86
CA THR A 310 25.46 -10.03 15.64
C THR A 310 25.83 -11.42 15.11
N PHE A 311 27.08 -11.60 14.72
CA PHE A 311 27.59 -12.90 14.25
C PHE A 311 27.32 -14.02 15.29
N ILE A 312 27.62 -13.77 16.55
CA ILE A 312 27.50 -14.77 17.58
C ILE A 312 26.07 -15.24 17.78
N ASP A 313 25.08 -14.34 17.69
CA ASP A 313 23.67 -14.66 17.87
C ASP A 313 23.21 -15.73 16.88
N HIS A 314 23.62 -15.60 15.62
CA HIS A 314 23.25 -16.55 14.58
C HIS A 314 24.11 -17.83 14.62
N LEU A 315 25.44 -17.71 14.89
CA LEU A 315 26.30 -18.88 14.97
C LEU A 315 25.93 -19.80 16.12
N LEU A 316 25.51 -19.26 17.28
CA LEU A 316 25.00 -20.07 18.38
C LEU A 316 23.70 -20.78 18.03
N ARG A 317 22.82 -20.12 17.30
CA ARG A 317 21.59 -20.74 16.80
C ARG A 317 21.89 -21.87 15.81
N TYR A 318 22.84 -21.68 14.91
CA TYR A 318 23.30 -22.75 14.01
C TYR A 318 24.06 -23.86 14.74
N GLN A 319 24.81 -23.54 15.79
CA GLN A 319 25.44 -24.52 16.65
C GLN A 319 24.42 -25.46 17.30
N ALA A 320 23.29 -24.90 17.75
CA ALA A 320 22.21 -25.67 18.39
C ALA A 320 21.36 -26.48 17.37
N ASP A 321 21.31 -26.07 16.10
CA ASP A 321 20.52 -26.76 15.06
C ASP A 321 21.20 -28.06 14.61
N PRO A 322 20.59 -29.25 14.83
CA PRO A 322 21.20 -30.53 14.48
C PRO A 322 21.39 -30.74 12.97
N ASP A 323 20.64 -30.01 12.14
CA ASP A 323 20.74 -30.12 10.68
C ASP A 323 21.86 -29.25 10.09
N CYS A 324 22.27 -28.19 10.78
CA CYS A 324 23.42 -27.40 10.41
C CYS A 324 24.71 -28.10 10.85
N LYS A 325 25.62 -28.41 9.94
CA LYS A 325 26.83 -29.21 10.23
C LYS A 325 28.12 -28.42 10.16
N ILE A 326 28.15 -27.37 9.34
CA ILE A 326 29.30 -26.49 9.12
C ILE A 326 28.84 -25.05 9.28
N LEU A 327 29.65 -24.25 9.93
CA LEU A 327 29.46 -22.84 10.15
C LEU A 327 30.37 -22.03 9.23
N LEU A 328 29.86 -20.93 8.66
CA LEU A 328 30.64 -20.03 7.84
C LEU A 328 30.41 -18.58 8.30
N LEU A 329 31.50 -17.87 8.56
CA LEU A 329 31.49 -16.46 8.97
C LEU A 329 32.19 -15.61 7.94
N LEU A 330 31.51 -14.62 7.39
CA LEU A 330 32.12 -13.58 6.55
C LEU A 330 32.02 -12.23 7.28
N GLY A 331 33.12 -11.88 7.97
CA GLY A 331 33.31 -10.60 8.62
C GLY A 331 33.87 -9.53 7.69
N GLU A 332 34.17 -8.35 8.24
CA GLU A 332 34.78 -7.27 7.49
C GLU A 332 35.72 -6.41 8.38
N VAL A 333 36.47 -5.52 7.74
CA VAL A 333 37.25 -4.49 8.42
C VAL A 333 36.31 -3.60 9.25
N GLY A 334 36.76 -3.18 10.44
CA GLY A 334 35.99 -2.34 11.38
C GLY A 334 35.24 -3.14 12.45
N GLY A 335 35.06 -2.53 13.61
CA GLY A 335 34.46 -3.18 14.78
C GLY A 335 35.23 -4.38 15.33
N VAL A 336 34.68 -5.03 16.33
CA VAL A 336 35.33 -6.13 17.09
C VAL A 336 34.44 -7.36 17.27
N GLU A 337 33.40 -7.51 16.51
CA GLU A 337 32.39 -8.56 16.69
C GLU A 337 32.95 -9.99 16.48
N GLU A 338 33.92 -10.15 15.59
CA GLU A 338 34.56 -11.45 15.34
C GLU A 338 35.31 -12.00 16.55
N TYR A 339 35.77 -11.15 17.48
CA TYR A 339 36.45 -11.60 18.70
C TYR A 339 35.49 -12.31 19.67
N ARG A 340 34.22 -11.97 19.68
CA ARG A 340 33.21 -12.70 20.47
C ARG A 340 33.04 -14.13 19.94
N VAL A 341 33.15 -14.31 18.63
CA VAL A 341 33.12 -15.64 18.00
C VAL A 341 34.40 -16.42 18.35
N ILE A 342 35.56 -15.77 18.31
CA ILE A 342 36.85 -16.34 18.72
C ILE A 342 36.77 -16.83 20.18
N GLU A 343 36.20 -16.05 21.08
CA GLU A 343 36.00 -16.44 22.48
C GLU A 343 35.08 -17.67 22.60
N ALA A 344 33.96 -17.69 21.85
CA ALA A 344 33.01 -18.80 21.85
C ALA A 344 33.62 -20.12 21.32
N VAL A 345 34.58 -20.04 20.40
CA VAL A 345 35.34 -21.21 19.93
C VAL A 345 36.33 -21.65 21.00
N LYS A 346 37.10 -20.72 21.60
CA LYS A 346 38.11 -21.01 22.63
C LYS A 346 37.48 -21.63 23.90
N ASN A 347 36.32 -21.19 24.30
CA ASN A 347 35.63 -21.72 25.48
C ASN A 347 34.78 -22.97 25.19
N GLY A 348 34.76 -23.47 23.95
CA GLY A 348 34.03 -24.67 23.56
C GLY A 348 32.51 -24.51 23.43
N THR A 349 32.00 -23.28 23.39
CA THR A 349 30.57 -23.01 23.12
C THR A 349 30.24 -23.31 21.66
N ILE A 350 31.16 -23.02 20.73
CA ILE A 350 31.08 -23.40 19.32
C ILE A 350 32.02 -24.57 19.10
N THR A 351 31.47 -25.73 18.74
CA THR A 351 32.20 -27.00 18.54
C THR A 351 32.12 -27.52 17.10
N LYS A 352 31.14 -27.02 16.31
CA LYS A 352 31.03 -27.36 14.90
C LYS A 352 32.17 -26.73 14.11
N PRO A 353 32.63 -27.37 13.00
CA PRO A 353 33.62 -26.75 12.14
C PRO A 353 33.18 -25.37 11.68
N LEU A 354 34.02 -24.37 11.93
CA LEU A 354 33.80 -22.99 11.54
C LEU A 354 34.84 -22.57 10.51
N VAL A 355 34.38 -22.14 9.33
CA VAL A 355 35.21 -21.49 8.30
C VAL A 355 34.95 -20.01 8.41
N ALA A 356 35.99 -19.18 8.35
CA ALA A 356 35.81 -17.75 8.52
C ALA A 356 36.78 -16.93 7.68
N TRP A 357 36.35 -15.75 7.25
CA TRP A 357 37.15 -14.75 6.59
C TRP A 357 36.65 -13.33 6.92
N ALA A 358 37.56 -12.41 7.25
CA ALA A 358 37.25 -10.98 7.37
C ALA A 358 37.74 -10.26 6.11
N ILE A 359 36.80 -9.61 5.39
CA ILE A 359 37.04 -8.83 4.18
C ILE A 359 37.72 -7.50 4.52
N GLY A 360 38.49 -6.96 3.59
CA GLY A 360 39.12 -5.63 3.72
C GLY A 360 40.59 -5.68 4.07
N THR A 361 41.29 -6.77 3.77
CA THR A 361 42.77 -6.88 3.92
C THR A 361 43.50 -5.80 3.11
N CYS A 362 42.93 -5.30 2.01
CA CYS A 362 43.44 -4.18 1.23
C CYS A 362 43.50 -2.86 2.02
N ALA A 363 42.76 -2.71 3.13
CA ALA A 363 42.85 -1.53 3.98
C ALA A 363 44.27 -1.24 4.48
N SER A 364 45.10 -2.28 4.65
CA SER A 364 46.51 -2.14 5.04
C SER A 364 47.39 -1.43 4.01
N MET A 365 46.93 -1.31 2.77
CA MET A 365 47.64 -0.61 1.68
C MET A 365 47.52 0.91 1.76
N PHE A 366 46.55 1.42 2.52
CA PHE A 366 46.29 2.84 2.65
C PHE A 366 46.99 3.41 3.89
N LYS A 367 47.56 4.62 3.75
CA LYS A 367 48.24 5.32 4.84
C LYS A 367 47.33 6.06 5.81
N THR A 368 46.06 6.25 5.40
CA THR A 368 44.98 6.92 6.17
C THR A 368 43.82 5.99 6.34
N GLU A 369 43.02 6.22 7.36
CA GLU A 369 41.73 5.52 7.53
C GLU A 369 40.85 5.68 6.30
N VAL A 370 40.29 4.58 5.82
CA VAL A 370 39.36 4.52 4.69
C VAL A 370 38.11 3.78 5.11
N GLN A 371 36.97 4.37 4.81
CA GLN A 371 35.68 3.72 4.97
C GLN A 371 35.28 3.04 3.65
N PHE A 372 35.02 1.74 3.70
CA PHE A 372 34.72 0.90 2.54
C PHE A 372 33.21 0.68 2.37
N GLY A 373 32.49 1.74 1.99
CA GLY A 373 31.05 1.65 1.69
C GLY A 373 30.14 1.53 2.93
N HIS A 374 30.22 0.45 3.69
CA HIS A 374 29.46 0.24 4.91
C HIS A 374 29.80 1.24 6.02
N ALA A 375 28.80 1.67 6.78
CA ALA A 375 29.02 2.61 7.90
C ALA A 375 29.95 2.04 8.99
N GLY A 376 29.97 0.72 9.15
CA GLY A 376 30.83 -0.01 10.09
C GLY A 376 32.20 -0.43 9.54
N ALA A 377 32.46 -0.22 8.24
CA ALA A 377 33.69 -0.72 7.58
C ALA A 377 34.84 0.33 7.62
N SER A 378 35.28 0.72 8.82
CA SER A 378 36.41 1.60 9.06
C SER A 378 37.16 1.13 10.31
N ALA A 379 38.48 0.95 10.21
CA ALA A 379 39.34 0.49 11.31
C ALA A 379 40.06 1.66 11.96
N ASN A 380 39.74 1.93 13.22
CA ASN A 380 40.37 2.97 14.04
C ASN A 380 41.48 2.43 14.92
N SER A 381 41.62 1.12 15.00
CA SER A 381 42.64 0.42 15.76
C SER A 381 43.17 -0.81 15.01
N GLN A 382 44.33 -1.31 15.42
CA GLN A 382 44.93 -2.51 14.82
C GLN A 382 44.00 -3.74 14.95
N LEU A 383 43.30 -3.85 16.06
CA LEU A 383 42.36 -4.96 16.31
C LEU A 383 41.16 -4.97 15.34
N GLU A 384 40.81 -3.81 14.80
CA GLU A 384 39.68 -3.67 13.85
C GLU A 384 40.09 -3.98 12.42
N THR A 385 41.39 -4.17 12.14
CA THR A 385 41.84 -4.50 10.79
C THR A 385 41.53 -5.94 10.42
N ALA A 386 41.16 -6.17 9.14
CA ALA A 386 40.85 -7.53 8.65
C ALA A 386 42.04 -8.49 8.78
N VAL A 387 43.24 -8.01 8.57
CA VAL A 387 44.48 -8.82 8.72
C VAL A 387 44.61 -9.35 10.15
N TYR A 388 44.42 -8.49 11.13
CA TYR A 388 44.53 -8.87 12.55
C TYR A 388 43.40 -9.83 12.98
N LYS A 389 42.20 -9.61 12.50
CA LYS A 389 41.05 -10.51 12.75
C LYS A 389 41.29 -11.90 12.14
N ASN A 390 41.71 -11.95 10.88
CA ASN A 390 42.03 -13.24 10.21
C ASN A 390 43.14 -14.00 10.95
N LYS A 391 44.17 -13.29 11.40
CA LYS A 391 45.23 -13.88 12.23
C LYS A 391 44.67 -14.43 13.55
N ALA A 392 43.91 -13.63 14.29
CA ALA A 392 43.34 -14.01 15.60
C ALA A 392 42.36 -15.19 15.48
N MET A 393 41.55 -15.26 14.41
CA MET A 393 40.66 -16.39 14.12
C MET A 393 41.46 -17.66 13.85
N ARG A 394 42.55 -17.57 13.07
CA ARG A 394 43.43 -18.72 12.79
C ARG A 394 44.10 -19.24 14.06
N GLU A 395 44.60 -18.35 14.91
CA GLU A 395 45.21 -18.69 16.20
C GLU A 395 44.20 -19.33 17.17
N ALA A 396 42.92 -19.09 17.01
CA ALA A 396 41.86 -19.72 17.78
C ALA A 396 41.44 -21.10 17.26
N GLY A 397 42.06 -21.61 16.17
CA GLY A 397 41.75 -22.89 15.58
C GLY A 397 40.57 -22.86 14.59
N ILE A 398 40.14 -21.69 14.17
CA ILE A 398 39.12 -21.50 13.14
C ILE A 398 39.78 -21.72 11.76
N HIS A 399 39.07 -22.36 10.83
CA HIS A 399 39.55 -22.57 9.46
C HIS A 399 39.53 -21.26 8.69
N VAL A 400 40.69 -20.63 8.49
CA VAL A 400 40.82 -19.32 7.82
C VAL A 400 41.74 -19.48 6.61
N PRO A 401 41.29 -19.19 5.37
CA PRO A 401 42.14 -19.25 4.19
C PRO A 401 43.19 -18.12 4.21
N ASP A 402 44.20 -18.19 3.34
CA ASP A 402 45.19 -17.11 3.21
C ASP A 402 44.66 -15.97 2.34
N THR A 403 43.83 -16.27 1.34
CA THR A 403 43.13 -15.31 0.49
C THR A 403 41.64 -15.67 0.38
N PHE A 404 40.81 -14.71 -0.06
CA PHE A 404 39.40 -15.00 -0.26
C PHE A 404 39.13 -16.02 -1.37
N GLU A 405 40.00 -16.03 -2.39
CA GLU A 405 39.93 -16.96 -3.53
C GLU A 405 40.15 -18.41 -3.12
N GLU A 406 40.79 -18.68 -1.99
CA GLU A 406 40.99 -20.02 -1.43
C GLU A 406 39.81 -20.49 -0.57
N LEU A 407 38.90 -19.61 -0.22
CA LEU A 407 37.73 -19.97 0.60
C LEU A 407 36.92 -21.14 0.05
N PRO A 408 36.64 -21.24 -1.27
CA PRO A 408 35.92 -22.38 -1.85
C PRO A 408 36.64 -23.71 -1.62
N GLN A 409 37.95 -23.72 -1.78
CA GLN A 409 38.78 -24.95 -1.62
C GLN A 409 38.81 -25.39 -0.15
N LEU A 410 39.02 -24.44 0.78
CA LEU A 410 39.02 -24.73 2.21
C LEU A 410 37.66 -25.24 2.68
N LEU A 411 36.59 -24.62 2.24
CA LEU A 411 35.23 -25.03 2.58
C LEU A 411 34.94 -26.46 2.06
N LYS A 412 35.39 -26.76 0.83
CA LYS A 412 35.28 -28.10 0.24
C LYS A 412 36.01 -29.15 1.09
N GLN A 413 37.24 -28.87 1.51
CA GLN A 413 38.02 -29.76 2.38
C GLN A 413 37.30 -30.05 3.68
N VAL A 414 36.82 -29.00 4.38
CA VAL A 414 36.06 -29.12 5.63
C VAL A 414 34.79 -29.95 5.42
N TYR A 415 34.08 -29.74 4.32
CA TYR A 415 32.88 -30.50 3.98
C TYR A 415 33.21 -32.00 3.74
N GLU A 416 34.24 -32.30 2.92
CA GLU A 416 34.66 -33.68 2.65
C GLU A 416 35.10 -34.42 3.93
N ASP A 417 35.74 -33.73 4.85
CA ASP A 417 36.10 -34.29 6.15
C ASP A 417 34.89 -34.63 7.02
N GLN A 418 33.81 -33.80 6.99
CA GLN A 418 32.56 -34.13 7.67
C GLN A 418 31.83 -35.30 6.99
N VAL A 419 31.94 -35.45 5.68
CA VAL A 419 31.41 -36.62 4.97
C VAL A 419 32.20 -37.88 5.34
N LYS A 420 33.54 -37.83 5.35
CA LYS A 420 34.38 -38.95 5.79
C LYS A 420 34.12 -39.40 7.22
N LYS A 421 33.84 -38.44 8.13
CA LYS A 421 33.45 -38.70 9.53
C LYS A 421 32.01 -39.23 9.68
N GLY A 422 31.23 -39.30 8.60
CA GLY A 422 29.85 -39.76 8.61
C GLY A 422 28.84 -38.78 9.23
N VAL A 423 29.28 -37.56 9.52
CA VAL A 423 28.43 -36.47 10.10
C VAL A 423 27.47 -35.94 9.04
N ILE A 424 27.93 -35.82 7.80
CA ILE A 424 27.15 -35.43 6.64
C ILE A 424 26.94 -36.67 5.75
N LYS A 425 25.70 -36.93 5.38
CA LYS A 425 25.33 -37.98 4.42
C LYS A 425 24.79 -37.29 3.15
N PRO A 426 25.59 -37.18 2.08
CA PRO A 426 25.15 -36.56 0.86
C PRO A 426 23.86 -37.20 0.33
N GLN A 427 22.91 -36.39 -0.01
CA GLN A 427 21.63 -36.81 -0.61
C GLN A 427 21.70 -36.59 -2.15
N PRO A 428 21.02 -37.44 -2.96
CA PRO A 428 20.89 -37.20 -4.38
C PRO A 428 20.22 -35.82 -4.63
N GLU A 429 20.74 -35.12 -5.64
CA GLU A 429 20.18 -33.80 -6.01
C GLU A 429 18.76 -33.97 -6.50
N PRO A 430 17.76 -33.24 -5.92
CA PRO A 430 16.41 -33.27 -6.39
C PRO A 430 16.28 -32.62 -7.77
N GLN A 431 15.20 -32.94 -8.48
CA GLN A 431 14.94 -32.32 -9.77
C GLN A 431 14.88 -30.80 -9.64
N VAL A 432 15.63 -30.12 -10.50
CA VAL A 432 15.65 -28.65 -10.55
C VAL A 432 14.24 -28.12 -10.83
N PRO A 433 13.73 -27.19 -10.01
CA PRO A 433 12.41 -26.65 -10.23
C PRO A 433 12.36 -25.80 -11.51
N LYS A 434 11.22 -25.80 -12.17
CA LYS A 434 10.99 -24.90 -13.30
C LYS A 434 10.81 -23.49 -12.75
N ILE A 435 11.62 -22.56 -13.25
CA ILE A 435 11.50 -21.14 -12.91
C ILE A 435 10.22 -20.61 -13.56
N PRO A 436 9.40 -19.84 -12.84
CA PRO A 436 8.32 -19.06 -13.44
C PRO A 436 8.89 -18.12 -14.51
N ILE A 437 8.07 -17.80 -15.50
CA ILE A 437 8.46 -16.81 -16.52
C ILE A 437 8.83 -15.50 -15.82
N ASP A 438 9.93 -14.86 -16.24
CA ASP A 438 10.22 -13.48 -15.84
C ASP A 438 9.09 -12.58 -16.35
N TYR A 439 8.27 -12.12 -15.43
CA TYR A 439 7.07 -11.34 -15.76
C TYR A 439 7.39 -9.99 -16.37
N SER A 440 8.51 -9.35 -16.00
CA SER A 440 8.93 -8.10 -16.61
C SER A 440 9.25 -8.30 -18.09
N TRP A 441 10.02 -9.34 -18.38
CA TRP A 441 10.38 -9.70 -19.75
C TRP A 441 9.17 -10.17 -20.56
N ALA A 442 8.31 -10.99 -19.96
CA ALA A 442 7.06 -11.43 -20.59
C ALA A 442 6.10 -10.26 -20.90
N GLN A 443 6.10 -9.23 -20.06
CA GLN A 443 5.35 -7.99 -20.29
C GLN A 443 5.95 -7.17 -21.45
N GLU A 444 7.29 -7.07 -21.51
CA GLU A 444 7.99 -6.37 -22.61
C GLU A 444 7.73 -7.06 -23.95
N LEU A 445 7.70 -8.39 -23.96
CA LEU A 445 7.36 -9.19 -25.13
C LEU A 445 5.86 -9.24 -25.46
N GLY A 446 5.02 -8.65 -24.65
CA GLY A 446 3.55 -8.67 -24.83
C GLY A 446 2.91 -10.05 -24.58
N LEU A 447 3.63 -11.00 -23.97
CA LEU A 447 3.10 -12.32 -23.63
C LEU A 447 2.13 -12.28 -22.46
N ILE A 448 2.32 -11.32 -21.55
CA ILE A 448 1.41 -10.98 -20.48
C ILE A 448 1.15 -9.47 -20.45
N ARG A 449 -0.02 -9.08 -20.00
CA ARG A 449 -0.35 -7.65 -19.85
C ARG A 449 0.51 -7.03 -18.75
N LYS A 450 0.91 -5.77 -18.94
CA LYS A 450 1.53 -4.95 -17.89
C LYS A 450 0.64 -4.91 -16.65
N PRO A 451 1.20 -4.74 -15.43
CA PRO A 451 0.40 -4.50 -14.24
C PRO A 451 -0.60 -3.39 -14.51
N ALA A 452 -1.86 -3.62 -14.16
CA ALA A 452 -2.90 -2.67 -14.43
C ALA A 452 -2.69 -1.41 -13.59
N ALA A 453 -2.68 -0.23 -14.22
CA ALA A 453 -2.74 1.05 -13.52
C ALA A 453 -4.08 1.23 -12.80
N PHE A 454 -5.13 0.53 -13.26
CA PHE A 454 -6.48 0.59 -12.71
C PHE A 454 -7.00 -0.82 -12.46
N ILE A 455 -7.76 -0.98 -11.38
CA ILE A 455 -8.54 -2.17 -11.10
C ILE A 455 -10.00 -1.80 -11.29
N SER A 456 -10.71 -2.51 -12.17
CA SER A 456 -12.16 -2.43 -12.30
C SER A 456 -12.79 -3.71 -11.77
N THR A 457 -13.83 -3.55 -10.96
CA THR A 457 -14.62 -4.67 -10.43
C THR A 457 -16.07 -4.63 -10.91
N ILE A 458 -16.41 -3.69 -11.78
CA ILE A 458 -17.78 -3.41 -12.23
C ILE A 458 -18.03 -3.81 -13.67
N THR A 459 -16.99 -3.78 -14.53
CA THR A 459 -17.12 -4.10 -15.95
C THR A 459 -15.92 -4.87 -16.45
N ASP A 460 -16.12 -5.73 -17.45
CA ASP A 460 -15.05 -6.41 -18.19
C ASP A 460 -15.37 -6.38 -19.69
N ASP A 461 -14.48 -5.75 -20.46
CA ASP A 461 -14.60 -5.54 -21.91
C ASP A 461 -13.65 -6.42 -22.73
N ARG A 462 -12.95 -7.37 -22.10
CA ARG A 462 -11.92 -8.20 -22.74
C ARG A 462 -12.46 -9.37 -23.55
N GLY A 463 -13.71 -9.75 -23.34
CA GLY A 463 -14.35 -10.89 -24.00
C GLY A 463 -14.97 -10.53 -25.35
N GLN A 464 -15.83 -11.41 -25.84
CA GLN A 464 -16.66 -11.15 -27.03
C GLN A 464 -17.78 -10.15 -26.75
N GLU A 465 -18.13 -9.99 -25.50
CA GLU A 465 -19.25 -9.19 -25.01
C GLU A 465 -18.86 -8.46 -23.73
N LEU A 466 -19.37 -7.25 -23.56
CA LEU A 466 -19.19 -6.46 -22.34
C LEU A 466 -19.95 -7.08 -21.18
N LEU A 467 -19.30 -7.23 -20.03
CA LEU A 467 -19.90 -7.75 -18.81
C LEU A 467 -20.14 -6.63 -17.80
N TYR A 468 -21.32 -6.60 -17.18
CA TYR A 468 -21.65 -5.75 -16.05
C TYR A 468 -21.67 -6.60 -14.76
N ALA A 469 -20.66 -6.45 -13.90
CA ALA A 469 -20.46 -7.29 -12.71
C ALA A 469 -20.57 -8.80 -12.98
N GLY A 470 -20.05 -9.24 -14.14
CA GLY A 470 -20.08 -10.63 -14.60
C GLY A 470 -21.31 -11.01 -15.43
N MET A 471 -22.31 -10.15 -15.56
CA MET A 471 -23.49 -10.40 -16.40
C MET A 471 -23.26 -9.87 -17.80
N PRO A 472 -23.43 -10.71 -18.88
CA PRO A 472 -23.34 -10.26 -20.24
C PRO A 472 -24.37 -9.18 -20.56
N ILE A 473 -23.97 -8.16 -21.37
CA ILE A 473 -24.88 -7.08 -21.72
C ILE A 473 -26.10 -7.58 -22.50
N SER A 474 -25.94 -8.61 -23.30
CA SER A 474 -27.07 -9.26 -23.99
C SER A 474 -28.12 -9.79 -23.03
N ASP A 475 -27.69 -10.34 -21.89
CA ASP A 475 -28.61 -10.88 -20.86
C ASP A 475 -29.26 -9.76 -20.06
N VAL A 476 -28.59 -8.61 -19.87
CA VAL A 476 -29.20 -7.39 -19.31
C VAL A 476 -30.46 -6.98 -20.07
N PHE A 477 -30.40 -7.05 -21.42
CA PHE A 477 -31.56 -6.74 -22.28
C PHE A 477 -32.58 -7.87 -22.34
N LYS A 478 -32.14 -9.14 -22.48
CA LYS A 478 -33.07 -10.31 -22.53
C LYS A 478 -33.90 -10.44 -21.26
N GLU A 479 -33.30 -10.20 -20.10
CA GLU A 479 -33.97 -10.29 -18.82
C GLU A 479 -34.74 -9.04 -18.42
N ASP A 480 -34.68 -7.98 -19.23
CA ASP A 480 -35.37 -6.68 -19.01
C ASP A 480 -35.20 -6.17 -17.57
N ILE A 481 -33.94 -6.12 -17.10
CA ILE A 481 -33.68 -5.72 -15.73
C ILE A 481 -33.87 -4.22 -15.46
N GLY A 482 -34.02 -3.43 -16.52
CA GLY A 482 -34.20 -1.97 -16.45
C GLY A 482 -32.97 -1.21 -15.97
N ILE A 483 -33.11 0.12 -15.93
CA ILE A 483 -31.99 0.99 -15.46
C ILE A 483 -31.66 0.76 -13.98
N GLY A 484 -32.66 0.46 -13.15
CA GLY A 484 -32.45 0.12 -11.73
C GLY A 484 -31.68 -1.17 -11.55
N GLY A 485 -31.86 -2.15 -12.45
CA GLY A 485 -31.08 -3.38 -12.48
C GLY A 485 -29.64 -3.13 -12.92
N VAL A 486 -29.42 -2.32 -13.96
CA VAL A 486 -28.09 -1.89 -14.39
C VAL A 486 -27.35 -1.16 -13.26
N MET A 487 -28.01 -0.23 -12.56
CA MET A 487 -27.46 0.42 -11.38
C MET A 487 -27.09 -0.58 -10.29
N SER A 488 -27.92 -1.59 -10.05
CA SER A 488 -27.63 -2.61 -9.04
C SER A 488 -26.36 -3.39 -9.36
N LEU A 489 -26.13 -3.72 -10.62
CA LEU A 489 -24.91 -4.38 -11.07
C LEU A 489 -23.68 -3.47 -10.96
N LEU A 490 -23.75 -2.25 -11.50
CA LEU A 490 -22.58 -1.36 -11.58
C LEU A 490 -22.21 -0.71 -10.25
N TRP A 491 -23.19 -0.31 -9.42
CA TRP A 491 -22.93 0.37 -8.16
C TRP A 491 -22.69 -0.60 -7.00
N PHE A 492 -23.44 -1.72 -6.97
CA PHE A 492 -23.41 -2.67 -5.86
C PHE A 492 -22.75 -4.01 -6.22
N ARG A 493 -22.39 -4.22 -7.49
CA ARG A 493 -21.76 -5.46 -8.03
C ARG A 493 -22.58 -6.71 -7.77
N ARG A 494 -23.92 -6.56 -7.73
CA ARG A 494 -24.87 -7.65 -7.46
C ARG A 494 -26.26 -7.33 -8.00
N ARG A 495 -27.05 -8.37 -8.19
CA ARG A 495 -28.45 -8.19 -8.53
C ARG A 495 -29.26 -7.93 -7.26
N LEU A 496 -29.95 -6.79 -7.21
CA LEU A 496 -30.91 -6.52 -6.17
C LEU A 496 -32.28 -7.15 -6.50
N PRO A 497 -33.10 -7.40 -5.47
CA PRO A 497 -34.50 -7.80 -5.70
C PRO A 497 -35.23 -6.82 -6.62
N ARG A 498 -36.18 -7.28 -7.41
CA ARG A 498 -36.86 -6.46 -8.41
C ARG A 498 -37.52 -5.21 -7.83
N TYR A 499 -38.10 -5.31 -6.64
CA TYR A 499 -38.68 -4.14 -5.98
C TYR A 499 -37.62 -3.09 -5.61
N ALA A 500 -36.40 -3.51 -5.25
CA ALA A 500 -35.32 -2.61 -4.94
C ALA A 500 -34.83 -1.87 -6.19
N SER A 501 -34.63 -2.56 -7.30
CA SER A 501 -34.33 -1.92 -8.60
C SER A 501 -35.41 -0.94 -9.03
N LYS A 502 -36.68 -1.32 -8.84
CA LYS A 502 -37.81 -0.43 -9.10
C LYS A 502 -37.84 0.81 -8.22
N PHE A 503 -37.43 0.69 -6.95
CA PHE A 503 -37.31 1.84 -6.07
C PHE A 503 -36.23 2.81 -6.56
N LEU A 504 -35.07 2.30 -7.01
CA LEU A 504 -34.01 3.15 -7.60
C LEU A 504 -34.55 3.92 -8.82
N GLU A 505 -35.27 3.27 -9.73
CA GLU A 505 -35.90 3.90 -10.88
C GLU A 505 -36.89 4.98 -10.47
N MET A 506 -37.73 4.70 -9.47
CA MET A 506 -38.68 5.68 -8.94
C MET A 506 -37.99 6.91 -8.38
N VAL A 507 -36.89 6.74 -7.64
CA VAL A 507 -36.12 7.89 -7.12
C VAL A 507 -35.52 8.70 -8.25
N LEU A 508 -34.98 8.09 -9.33
CA LEU A 508 -34.50 8.82 -10.50
C LEU A 508 -35.61 9.67 -11.14
N MET A 509 -36.82 9.11 -11.30
CA MET A 509 -37.94 9.84 -11.86
C MET A 509 -38.38 11.00 -10.96
N LEU A 510 -38.45 10.81 -9.64
CA LEU A 510 -38.87 11.84 -8.69
C LEU A 510 -37.87 13.00 -8.55
N THR A 511 -36.58 12.72 -8.77
CA THR A 511 -35.49 13.70 -8.63
C THR A 511 -35.08 14.35 -9.96
N ALA A 512 -35.67 13.92 -11.07
CA ALA A 512 -35.28 14.32 -12.42
C ALA A 512 -35.30 15.83 -12.61
N ASP A 513 -36.39 16.51 -12.17
CA ASP A 513 -36.46 17.97 -12.25
C ASP A 513 -37.26 18.57 -11.07
N HIS A 514 -37.07 19.86 -10.84
CA HIS A 514 -37.80 20.64 -9.81
C HIS A 514 -38.18 22.02 -10.33
N GLY A 515 -38.17 22.21 -11.63
CA GLY A 515 -38.47 23.47 -12.31
C GLY A 515 -37.25 24.40 -12.45
N PRO A 516 -37.40 25.46 -13.26
CA PRO A 516 -36.31 26.36 -13.63
C PRO A 516 -35.83 27.29 -12.51
N ALA A 517 -36.59 27.44 -11.43
CA ALA A 517 -36.29 28.38 -10.34
C ALA A 517 -35.25 27.86 -9.33
N VAL A 518 -34.84 26.58 -9.44
CA VAL A 518 -33.81 26.03 -8.58
C VAL A 518 -32.41 26.34 -9.12
N SER A 519 -31.44 26.51 -8.21
CA SER A 519 -30.07 26.94 -8.55
C SER A 519 -29.41 26.12 -9.67
N GLY A 520 -29.56 24.81 -9.67
CA GLY A 520 -28.97 23.96 -10.71
C GLY A 520 -29.55 24.20 -12.09
N ALA A 521 -30.87 24.21 -12.19
CA ALA A 521 -31.57 24.51 -13.46
C ALA A 521 -31.25 25.93 -13.94
N MET A 522 -31.27 26.90 -13.04
CA MET A 522 -30.94 28.30 -13.35
C MET A 522 -29.52 28.43 -13.89
N ASN A 523 -28.53 27.83 -13.25
CA ASN A 523 -27.14 27.86 -13.71
C ASN A 523 -26.96 27.20 -15.09
N THR A 524 -27.63 26.05 -15.30
CA THR A 524 -27.64 25.38 -16.61
C THR A 524 -28.24 26.29 -17.70
N ILE A 525 -29.38 26.94 -17.42
CA ILE A 525 -30.05 27.88 -18.33
C ILE A 525 -29.14 29.07 -18.65
N ILE A 526 -28.57 29.72 -17.63
CA ILE A 526 -27.70 30.88 -17.80
C ILE A 526 -26.46 30.50 -18.63
N THR A 527 -25.81 29.37 -18.32
CA THR A 527 -24.62 28.89 -19.02
C THR A 527 -24.94 28.53 -20.47
N THR A 528 -26.10 27.93 -20.75
CA THR A 528 -26.58 27.64 -22.10
C THR A 528 -26.80 28.91 -22.89
N ARG A 529 -27.44 29.91 -22.28
CA ARG A 529 -27.73 31.23 -22.91
C ARG A 529 -26.48 32.06 -23.12
N ALA A 530 -25.39 31.77 -22.35
CA ALA A 530 -24.05 32.32 -22.62
C ALA A 530 -23.32 31.63 -23.79
N GLY A 531 -23.98 30.72 -24.51
CA GLY A 531 -23.47 30.09 -25.73
C GLY A 531 -22.63 28.82 -25.48
N LYS A 532 -22.56 28.32 -24.27
CA LYS A 532 -21.80 27.10 -23.91
C LYS A 532 -22.47 25.84 -24.48
N ASP A 533 -21.65 24.77 -24.55
CA ASP A 533 -22.05 23.43 -24.99
C ASP A 533 -22.83 22.69 -23.86
N LEU A 534 -23.33 21.49 -24.17
CA LEU A 534 -24.10 20.66 -23.26
C LEU A 534 -23.32 20.32 -22.01
N ILE A 535 -22.06 19.92 -22.15
CA ILE A 535 -21.25 19.44 -21.02
C ILE A 535 -21.01 20.59 -20.04
N SER A 536 -20.57 21.75 -20.54
CA SER A 536 -20.35 22.95 -19.72
C SER A 536 -21.60 23.39 -18.99
N ALA A 537 -22.76 23.35 -19.64
CA ALA A 537 -24.04 23.72 -19.05
C ALA A 537 -24.49 22.71 -17.97
N LEU A 538 -24.36 21.41 -18.23
CA LEU A 538 -24.67 20.36 -17.28
C LEU A 538 -23.79 20.46 -16.03
N VAL A 539 -22.47 20.58 -16.22
CA VAL A 539 -21.50 20.68 -15.12
C VAL A 539 -21.77 21.93 -14.27
N SER A 540 -22.08 23.08 -14.90
CA SER A 540 -22.44 24.30 -14.18
C SER A 540 -23.65 24.08 -13.26
N GLY A 541 -24.66 23.36 -13.71
CA GLY A 541 -25.82 22.98 -12.91
C GLY A 541 -25.44 22.03 -11.77
N LEU A 542 -24.65 21.01 -12.05
CA LEU A 542 -24.22 20.02 -11.05
C LEU A 542 -23.33 20.62 -9.97
N LEU A 543 -22.50 21.62 -10.26
CA LEU A 543 -21.67 22.32 -9.28
C LEU A 543 -22.46 23.06 -8.21
N THR A 544 -23.77 23.27 -8.37
CA THR A 544 -24.65 23.84 -7.34
C THR A 544 -25.10 22.82 -6.30
N ILE A 545 -24.90 21.50 -6.57
CA ILE A 545 -25.28 20.43 -5.66
C ILE A 545 -24.32 20.45 -4.47
N GLY A 546 -24.85 20.52 -3.27
CA GLY A 546 -24.08 20.57 -2.05
C GLY A 546 -25.00 20.47 -0.82
N SER A 547 -24.49 20.79 0.36
CA SER A 547 -25.20 20.63 1.65
C SER A 547 -26.60 21.28 1.72
N ARG A 548 -26.81 22.35 0.94
CA ARG A 548 -28.11 23.08 0.89
C ARG A 548 -29.00 22.69 -0.30
N PHE A 549 -28.47 21.93 -1.26
CA PHE A 549 -29.19 21.53 -2.47
C PHE A 549 -28.70 20.13 -2.90
N GLY A 550 -29.52 19.12 -2.75
CA GLY A 550 -29.21 17.73 -3.11
C GLY A 550 -28.39 16.96 -2.07
N GLY A 551 -27.58 17.61 -1.22
CA GLY A 551 -26.84 16.99 -0.12
C GLY A 551 -27.67 16.72 1.13
N ALA A 552 -28.92 17.13 1.15
CA ALA A 552 -29.86 16.86 2.26
C ALA A 552 -30.20 15.36 2.39
N LEU A 553 -30.08 14.58 1.33
CA LEU A 553 -30.32 13.13 1.32
C LEU A 553 -29.36 12.38 2.24
N ASP A 554 -28.05 12.54 2.05
CA ASP A 554 -27.04 11.87 2.89
C ASP A 554 -27.12 12.35 4.34
N GLY A 555 -27.29 13.68 4.54
CA GLY A 555 -27.46 14.22 5.88
C GLY A 555 -28.72 13.71 6.61
N ALA A 556 -29.81 13.55 5.90
CA ALA A 556 -31.03 12.96 6.46
C ALA A 556 -30.82 11.47 6.79
N ALA A 557 -30.26 10.71 5.88
CA ALA A 557 -29.93 9.31 6.13
C ALA A 557 -29.04 9.14 7.36
N GLU A 558 -28.01 9.96 7.48
CA GLU A 558 -27.06 9.89 8.59
C GLU A 558 -27.73 10.24 9.95
N GLU A 559 -28.41 11.37 10.04
CA GLU A 559 -28.99 11.85 11.31
C GLU A 559 -30.15 10.98 11.78
N PHE A 560 -31.08 10.58 10.88
CA PHE A 560 -32.17 9.68 11.24
C PHE A 560 -31.65 8.29 11.64
N THR A 561 -30.68 7.76 10.93
CA THR A 561 -30.07 6.46 11.25
C THR A 561 -29.38 6.49 12.60
N LYS A 562 -28.57 7.51 12.87
CA LYS A 562 -27.88 7.68 14.18
C LYS A 562 -28.88 7.78 15.35
N ALA A 563 -29.94 8.53 15.18
CA ALA A 563 -30.94 8.69 16.22
C ALA A 563 -31.71 7.38 16.47
N PHE A 564 -32.13 6.71 15.42
CA PHE A 564 -32.84 5.44 15.48
C PHE A 564 -31.97 4.33 16.12
N ASP A 565 -30.71 4.17 15.68
CA ASP A 565 -29.81 3.13 16.18
C ASP A 565 -29.41 3.35 17.65
N LYS A 566 -29.40 4.61 18.11
CA LYS A 566 -29.21 4.95 19.52
C LYS A 566 -30.50 4.76 20.37
N GLY A 567 -31.61 4.35 19.77
CA GLY A 567 -32.89 4.17 20.46
C GLY A 567 -33.48 5.48 20.97
N MET A 568 -33.14 6.65 20.37
CA MET A 568 -33.68 7.94 20.77
C MET A 568 -35.16 8.02 20.41
N SER A 569 -35.99 8.54 21.35
CA SER A 569 -37.37 8.82 21.00
C SER A 569 -37.44 9.94 19.94
N PRO A 570 -38.49 9.98 19.08
CA PRO A 570 -38.66 11.06 18.12
C PRO A 570 -38.61 12.47 18.76
N ARG A 571 -39.11 12.60 19.99
CA ARG A 571 -39.10 13.85 20.76
C ARG A 571 -37.66 14.21 21.18
N ASP A 572 -36.93 13.26 21.74
CA ASP A 572 -35.56 13.49 22.20
C ASP A 572 -34.63 13.85 21.01
N PHE A 573 -34.84 13.22 19.85
CA PHE A 573 -34.11 13.58 18.64
C PHE A 573 -34.36 15.04 18.24
N VAL A 574 -35.63 15.46 18.14
CA VAL A 574 -35.98 16.84 17.79
C VAL A 574 -35.43 17.83 18.82
N ASP A 575 -35.53 17.53 20.12
CA ASP A 575 -35.04 18.39 21.19
C ASP A 575 -33.51 18.47 21.23
N THR A 576 -32.82 17.39 20.89
CA THR A 576 -31.34 17.35 20.77
C THR A 576 -30.87 18.23 19.62
N MET A 577 -31.43 18.05 18.41
CA MET A 577 -31.09 18.88 17.25
C MET A 577 -31.34 20.37 17.53
N ARG A 578 -32.40 20.68 18.25
CA ARG A 578 -32.73 22.06 18.67
C ARG A 578 -31.70 22.62 19.66
N LYS A 579 -31.30 21.83 20.67
CA LYS A 579 -30.28 22.24 21.65
C LYS A 579 -28.94 22.53 20.99
N GLU A 580 -28.60 21.76 19.96
CA GLU A 580 -27.38 21.93 19.15
C GLU A 580 -27.52 23.06 18.11
N ASN A 581 -28.67 23.73 18.04
CA ASN A 581 -28.98 24.74 17.01
C ASN A 581 -28.79 24.23 15.57
N LYS A 582 -29.09 22.95 15.36
CA LYS A 582 -29.04 22.29 14.05
C LYS A 582 -30.40 22.10 13.46
N LEU A 583 -30.51 22.32 12.14
CA LEU A 583 -31.69 21.91 11.37
C LEU A 583 -31.72 20.40 11.20
N ILE A 584 -32.89 19.79 11.20
CA ILE A 584 -33.04 18.37 10.88
C ILE A 584 -33.08 18.25 9.35
N PRO A 585 -32.05 17.65 8.69
CA PRO A 585 -32.09 17.44 7.26
C PRO A 585 -33.30 16.58 6.88
N GLY A 586 -33.96 16.88 5.76
CA GLY A 586 -35.13 16.11 5.35
C GLY A 586 -36.46 16.51 6.02
N ILE A 587 -36.46 17.48 6.95
CA ILE A 587 -37.68 18.04 7.57
C ILE A 587 -37.86 19.49 7.14
N GLY A 588 -39.08 19.78 6.70
CA GLY A 588 -39.54 21.13 6.32
C GLY A 588 -39.74 21.32 4.83
N HIS A 589 -40.71 22.11 4.45
CA HIS A 589 -41.03 22.47 3.08
C HIS A 589 -41.47 23.92 2.95
N ARG A 590 -41.10 24.58 1.83
CA ARG A 590 -41.42 26.00 1.61
C ARG A 590 -42.92 26.23 1.39
N VAL A 591 -43.60 25.34 0.67
CA VAL A 591 -44.97 25.47 0.20
C VAL A 591 -45.88 24.40 0.78
N LYS A 592 -45.36 23.16 0.95
CA LYS A 592 -46.14 22.01 1.42
C LYS A 592 -46.22 21.98 2.94
N SER A 593 -47.30 21.41 3.45
CA SER A 593 -47.60 21.31 4.86
C SER A 593 -48.45 20.08 5.17
N ARG A 594 -48.73 19.84 6.44
CA ARG A 594 -49.63 18.77 6.89
C ARG A 594 -50.99 18.76 6.16
N ASN A 595 -51.57 19.96 5.90
CA ASN A 595 -52.85 20.10 5.22
C ASN A 595 -52.74 20.17 3.71
N ASN A 596 -51.51 20.24 3.15
CA ASN A 596 -51.20 20.23 1.73
C ASN A 596 -49.98 19.33 1.48
N PRO A 597 -50.13 18.00 1.57
CA PRO A 597 -49.02 17.05 1.52
C PRO A 597 -48.29 17.06 0.16
N ASP A 598 -47.04 16.63 0.15
CA ASP A 598 -46.27 16.40 -1.07
C ASP A 598 -46.62 15.02 -1.62
N LEU A 599 -47.31 14.94 -2.74
CA LEU A 599 -47.73 13.69 -3.37
C LEU A 599 -46.55 12.76 -3.69
N ARG A 600 -45.35 13.34 -3.95
CA ARG A 600 -44.16 12.53 -4.18
C ARG A 600 -43.77 11.73 -2.93
N VAL A 601 -43.84 12.35 -1.77
CA VAL A 601 -43.57 11.70 -0.49
C VAL A 601 -44.57 10.59 -0.22
N GLU A 602 -45.87 10.83 -0.52
CA GLU A 602 -46.89 9.81 -0.34
C GLU A 602 -46.68 8.60 -1.25
N LEU A 603 -46.31 8.83 -2.51
CA LEU A 603 -45.97 7.74 -3.44
C LEU A 603 -44.77 6.90 -2.95
N VAL A 604 -43.74 7.54 -2.41
CA VAL A 604 -42.56 6.82 -1.86
C VAL A 604 -42.96 6.03 -0.62
N LYS A 605 -43.72 6.62 0.30
CA LYS A 605 -44.25 5.95 1.51
C LYS A 605 -45.11 4.74 1.14
N GLU A 606 -46.05 4.89 0.19
CA GLU A 606 -46.92 3.80 -0.27
C GLU A 606 -46.08 2.64 -0.88
N PHE A 607 -45.15 2.98 -1.78
CA PHE A 607 -44.30 1.98 -2.38
C PHE A 607 -43.45 1.22 -1.36
N ALA A 608 -42.82 1.93 -0.42
CA ALA A 608 -41.99 1.31 0.62
C ALA A 608 -42.85 0.42 1.54
N LYS A 609 -43.99 0.89 2.00
CA LYS A 609 -44.93 0.12 2.85
C LYS A 609 -45.43 -1.16 2.16
N LYS A 610 -45.65 -1.10 0.85
CA LYS A 610 -46.16 -2.25 0.06
C LYS A 610 -45.13 -3.27 -0.28
N HIS A 611 -43.85 -2.85 -0.49
CA HIS A 611 -42.86 -3.73 -1.13
C HIS A 611 -41.64 -4.05 -0.28
N PHE A 612 -41.30 -3.22 0.72
CA PHE A 612 -40.12 -3.45 1.54
C PHE A 612 -40.39 -4.48 2.64
N PRO A 613 -39.40 -5.33 2.97
CA PRO A 613 -39.50 -6.27 4.08
C PRO A 613 -39.67 -5.59 5.45
N SER A 614 -39.13 -4.38 5.59
CA SER A 614 -39.21 -3.57 6.81
C SER A 614 -39.11 -2.09 6.48
N THR A 615 -39.89 -1.25 7.23
CA THR A 615 -39.94 0.22 7.10
C THR A 615 -39.73 0.90 8.43
N LYS A 616 -38.91 0.33 9.32
CA LYS A 616 -38.79 0.83 10.70
C LYS A 616 -38.21 2.24 10.78
N LEU A 617 -37.23 2.56 9.93
CA LEU A 617 -36.63 3.88 9.89
C LEU A 617 -37.59 4.90 9.26
N LEU A 618 -38.37 4.51 8.24
CA LEU A 618 -39.45 5.34 7.70
C LEU A 618 -40.52 5.61 8.75
N ASP A 619 -40.93 4.60 9.53
CA ASP A 619 -41.91 4.77 10.61
C ASP A 619 -41.40 5.70 11.69
N TYR A 620 -40.10 5.60 12.04
CA TYR A 620 -39.45 6.53 12.94
C TYR A 620 -39.47 7.97 12.38
N ALA A 621 -39.17 8.17 11.11
CA ALA A 621 -39.19 9.49 10.47
C ALA A 621 -40.59 10.09 10.41
N ILE A 622 -41.65 9.30 10.20
CA ILE A 622 -43.03 9.72 10.27
C ILE A 622 -43.40 10.14 11.72
N ALA A 623 -42.92 9.43 12.71
CA ALA A 623 -43.10 9.81 14.11
C ALA A 623 -42.37 11.13 14.44
N VAL A 624 -41.17 11.36 13.88
CA VAL A 624 -40.49 12.66 13.99
C VAL A 624 -41.29 13.77 13.30
N GLU A 625 -41.84 13.54 12.10
CA GLU A 625 -42.73 14.47 11.40
C GLU A 625 -43.93 14.87 12.28
N THR A 626 -44.51 13.93 13.00
CA THR A 626 -45.63 14.22 13.92
C THR A 626 -45.21 15.18 15.02
N VAL A 627 -43.99 15.02 15.57
CA VAL A 627 -43.45 15.93 16.59
C VAL A 627 -43.16 17.32 16.01
N THR A 628 -42.54 17.39 14.84
CA THR A 628 -42.14 18.67 14.23
C THR A 628 -43.32 19.47 13.71
N THR A 629 -44.34 18.82 13.14
CA THR A 629 -45.57 19.47 12.64
C THR A 629 -46.48 19.98 13.78
N SER A 630 -46.40 19.42 14.99
CA SER A 630 -47.08 19.96 16.16
C SER A 630 -46.61 21.37 16.49
N LYS A 631 -45.40 21.77 16.09
CA LYS A 631 -44.84 23.12 16.29
C LYS A 631 -45.18 24.06 15.12
N LYS A 632 -45.05 23.56 13.88
CA LYS A 632 -45.30 24.34 12.67
C LYS A 632 -45.69 23.40 11.52
N ASP A 633 -46.85 23.62 10.90
CA ASP A 633 -47.47 22.73 9.92
C ASP A 633 -46.62 22.39 8.70
N ASN A 634 -45.67 23.24 8.32
CA ASN A 634 -44.78 23.01 7.19
C ASN A 634 -43.48 22.28 7.53
N LEU A 635 -43.28 21.84 8.78
CA LEU A 635 -42.15 21.01 9.19
C LEU A 635 -42.47 19.53 8.95
N ILE A 636 -42.90 19.21 7.75
CA ILE A 636 -43.17 17.86 7.25
C ILE A 636 -41.93 17.14 6.81
N LEU A 637 -41.99 15.82 6.73
CA LEU A 637 -40.98 15.01 6.06
C LEU A 637 -41.03 15.31 4.55
N ASN A 638 -39.96 15.88 4.02
CA ASN A 638 -39.87 16.23 2.60
C ASN A 638 -39.35 15.06 1.74
N VAL A 639 -39.26 15.26 0.41
CA VAL A 639 -38.86 14.20 -0.51
C VAL A 639 -37.47 13.68 -0.17
N ASP A 640 -36.50 14.57 0.15
CA ASP A 640 -35.13 14.17 0.45
C ASP A 640 -35.06 13.28 1.71
N GLY A 641 -35.75 13.70 2.79
CA GLY A 641 -35.83 12.91 4.01
C GLY A 641 -36.54 11.57 3.81
N CYS A 642 -37.64 11.56 3.07
CA CYS A 642 -38.42 10.34 2.82
C CYS A 642 -37.60 9.33 1.97
N VAL A 643 -36.99 9.79 0.89
CA VAL A 643 -36.16 8.93 0.04
C VAL A 643 -34.96 8.40 0.84
N ALA A 644 -34.31 9.24 1.65
CA ALA A 644 -33.16 8.87 2.45
C ALA A 644 -33.45 7.72 3.42
N VAL A 645 -34.49 7.85 4.24
CA VAL A 645 -34.87 6.82 5.23
C VAL A 645 -35.35 5.54 4.55
N CYS A 646 -36.12 5.65 3.45
CA CYS A 646 -36.55 4.50 2.68
C CYS A 646 -35.35 3.77 2.04
N PHE A 647 -34.36 4.49 1.54
CA PHE A 647 -33.17 3.88 0.97
C PHE A 647 -32.36 3.12 2.03
N VAL A 648 -32.21 3.66 3.22
CA VAL A 648 -31.53 2.95 4.33
C VAL A 648 -32.34 1.71 4.74
N ASP A 649 -33.65 1.80 4.87
CA ASP A 649 -34.51 0.64 5.14
C ASP A 649 -34.37 -0.43 4.04
N LEU A 650 -34.31 -0.02 2.77
CA LEU A 650 -34.06 -0.92 1.64
C LEU A 650 -32.72 -1.63 1.78
N MET A 651 -31.66 -0.89 1.96
CA MET A 651 -30.30 -1.43 2.04
C MET A 651 -30.15 -2.42 3.22
N ARG A 652 -30.70 -2.08 4.37
CA ARG A 652 -30.63 -2.89 5.60
C ARG A 652 -31.45 -4.19 5.53
N ASN A 653 -32.54 -4.20 4.76
CA ASN A 653 -33.53 -5.25 4.85
C ASN A 653 -33.74 -6.04 3.55
N CYS A 654 -33.14 -5.66 2.43
CA CYS A 654 -33.31 -6.39 1.17
C CYS A 654 -32.53 -7.74 1.11
N GLY A 655 -31.73 -8.05 2.12
CA GLY A 655 -30.95 -9.28 2.22
C GLY A 655 -29.72 -9.34 1.32
N ALA A 656 -29.38 -8.22 0.66
CA ALA A 656 -28.25 -8.18 -0.27
C ALA A 656 -26.96 -7.57 0.32
N PHE A 657 -27.03 -6.92 1.49
CA PHE A 657 -25.91 -6.19 2.10
C PHE A 657 -25.69 -6.61 3.55
N SER A 658 -24.42 -6.63 3.98
CA SER A 658 -24.10 -6.68 5.39
C SER A 658 -24.26 -5.30 6.05
N PRO A 659 -24.39 -5.22 7.38
CA PRO A 659 -24.47 -3.93 8.08
C PRO A 659 -23.30 -3.00 7.78
N GLU A 660 -22.08 -3.56 7.70
CA GLU A 660 -20.84 -2.83 7.38
C GLU A 660 -20.87 -2.29 5.94
N GLU A 661 -21.33 -3.09 4.99
CA GLU A 661 -21.48 -2.65 3.60
C GLU A 661 -22.48 -1.49 3.48
N VAL A 662 -23.59 -1.54 4.20
CA VAL A 662 -24.57 -0.44 4.21
C VAL A 662 -23.94 0.85 4.70
N GLU A 663 -23.19 0.78 5.81
CA GLU A 663 -22.49 1.93 6.36
C GLU A 663 -21.45 2.49 5.39
N ASP A 664 -20.66 1.62 4.73
CA ASP A 664 -19.67 2.00 3.74
C ASP A 664 -20.32 2.68 2.52
N TYR A 665 -21.39 2.13 1.96
CA TYR A 665 -22.09 2.75 0.83
C TYR A 665 -22.69 4.10 1.19
N MET A 666 -23.22 4.26 2.40
CA MET A 666 -23.73 5.54 2.87
C MET A 666 -22.62 6.58 3.00
N LYS A 667 -21.46 6.20 3.55
CA LYS A 667 -20.27 7.08 3.65
C LYS A 667 -19.68 7.45 2.28
N MET A 668 -19.80 6.57 1.28
CA MET A 668 -19.39 6.87 -0.10
C MET A 668 -20.33 7.87 -0.81
N GLY A 669 -21.47 8.20 -0.24
CA GLY A 669 -22.42 9.17 -0.82
C GLY A 669 -23.29 8.58 -1.92
N VAL A 670 -23.69 7.32 -1.82
CA VAL A 670 -24.51 6.64 -2.84
C VAL A 670 -25.86 7.32 -3.07
N LEU A 671 -26.46 7.91 -2.03
CA LEU A 671 -27.70 8.67 -2.13
C LEU A 671 -27.53 9.96 -2.95
N ASN A 672 -26.46 10.70 -2.70
CA ASN A 672 -26.12 11.87 -3.50
C ASN A 672 -25.84 11.47 -4.95
N GLY A 673 -25.18 10.33 -5.18
CA GLY A 673 -25.03 9.77 -6.53
C GLY A 673 -26.36 9.54 -7.24
N LEU A 674 -27.34 9.00 -6.54
CA LEU A 674 -28.71 8.78 -7.05
C LEU A 674 -29.41 10.10 -7.40
N PHE A 675 -29.27 11.11 -6.54
CA PHE A 675 -29.79 12.45 -6.82
C PHE A 675 -29.11 13.09 -8.04
N VAL A 676 -27.79 13.05 -8.11
CA VAL A 676 -26.99 13.60 -9.22
C VAL A 676 -27.41 12.98 -10.54
N LEU A 677 -27.57 11.64 -10.59
CA LEU A 677 -28.00 10.95 -11.79
C LEU A 677 -29.42 11.36 -12.23
N GLY A 678 -30.36 11.36 -11.30
CA GLY A 678 -31.74 11.81 -11.59
C GLY A 678 -31.75 13.25 -12.06
N ARG A 679 -31.12 14.18 -11.31
CA ARG A 679 -31.13 15.60 -11.63
C ARG A 679 -30.44 15.93 -12.95
N SER A 680 -29.46 15.13 -13.39
CA SER A 680 -28.83 15.31 -14.70
C SER A 680 -29.81 15.21 -15.87
N ILE A 681 -30.87 14.39 -15.74
CA ILE A 681 -31.92 14.27 -16.74
C ILE A 681 -32.60 15.63 -16.95
N GLY A 682 -33.02 16.27 -15.87
CA GLY A 682 -33.68 17.58 -15.91
C GLY A 682 -32.76 18.71 -16.39
N LEU A 683 -31.49 18.72 -15.94
CA LEU A 683 -30.52 19.72 -16.39
C LEU A 683 -30.25 19.62 -17.90
N ILE A 684 -30.13 18.41 -18.44
CA ILE A 684 -30.02 18.19 -19.89
C ILE A 684 -31.28 18.70 -20.60
N ALA A 685 -32.47 18.44 -20.03
CA ALA A 685 -33.71 18.91 -20.59
C ALA A 685 -33.77 20.45 -20.65
N HIS A 686 -33.35 21.15 -19.58
CA HIS A 686 -33.25 22.61 -19.56
C HIS A 686 -32.27 23.16 -20.62
N TYR A 687 -31.11 22.49 -20.80
CA TYR A 687 -30.20 22.85 -21.88
C TYR A 687 -30.88 22.75 -23.27
N LEU A 688 -31.48 21.60 -23.57
CA LEU A 688 -32.16 21.36 -24.84
C LEU A 688 -33.30 22.36 -25.06
N ASP A 689 -34.03 22.69 -24.02
CA ASP A 689 -35.09 23.67 -24.05
C ASP A 689 -34.62 25.08 -24.47
N GLN A 690 -33.54 25.56 -23.82
CA GLN A 690 -32.94 26.86 -24.17
C GLN A 690 -32.38 26.89 -25.60
N LYS A 691 -31.80 25.79 -26.11
CA LYS A 691 -31.36 25.67 -27.50
C LYS A 691 -32.53 25.68 -28.46
N ARG A 692 -33.61 24.96 -28.17
CA ARG A 692 -34.85 24.92 -28.98
C ARG A 692 -35.51 26.30 -29.06
N LEU A 693 -35.56 27.00 -27.95
CA LEU A 693 -36.14 28.35 -27.84
C LEU A 693 -35.26 29.44 -28.48
N ARG A 694 -33.98 29.10 -28.84
CA ARG A 694 -33.00 30.04 -29.39
C ARG A 694 -32.84 31.30 -28.54
N THR A 695 -32.88 31.16 -27.20
CA THR A 695 -32.80 32.28 -26.27
C THR A 695 -31.43 32.95 -26.33
N GLY A 696 -31.40 34.28 -26.29
CA GLY A 696 -30.17 35.08 -26.29
C GLY A 696 -29.47 35.08 -24.90
N LEU A 697 -28.37 35.80 -24.83
CA LEU A 697 -27.61 35.97 -23.57
C LEU A 697 -28.52 36.43 -22.41
N TYR A 698 -28.45 35.73 -21.29
CA TYR A 698 -29.15 36.13 -20.11
C TYR A 698 -28.48 37.33 -19.44
N ARG A 699 -29.29 38.34 -19.11
CA ARG A 699 -28.93 39.43 -18.23
C ARG A 699 -30.04 39.54 -17.17
N HIS A 700 -29.59 39.49 -15.90
CA HIS A 700 -30.55 39.66 -14.79
C HIS A 700 -31.12 41.08 -14.79
N PRO A 701 -32.41 41.30 -14.59
CA PRO A 701 -32.99 42.61 -14.47
C PRO A 701 -32.28 43.41 -13.37
N TRP A 702 -31.84 44.61 -13.70
CA TRP A 702 -31.09 45.46 -12.76
C TRP A 702 -31.96 45.97 -11.61
N ASP A 703 -33.24 46.09 -11.80
CA ASP A 703 -34.23 46.51 -10.82
C ASP A 703 -34.58 45.41 -9.78
N ASP A 704 -34.17 44.18 -10.04
CA ASP A 704 -34.25 43.06 -9.10
C ASP A 704 -33.01 42.95 -8.21
N ILE A 705 -32.06 43.89 -8.35
CA ILE A 705 -30.82 43.93 -7.58
C ILE A 705 -30.82 45.15 -6.65
N THR A 706 -30.76 44.96 -5.34
CA THR A 706 -30.56 46.04 -4.38
C THR A 706 -29.08 46.42 -4.33
N TYR A 707 -28.76 47.62 -4.77
CA TYR A 707 -27.42 48.17 -4.72
C TYR A 707 -27.21 48.97 -3.42
N LEU A 708 -26.44 48.40 -2.51
CA LEU A 708 -25.99 49.07 -1.29
C LEU A 708 -24.53 49.53 -1.48
N LEU A 709 -24.33 50.71 -2.07
CA LEU A 709 -22.99 51.25 -2.29
C LEU A 709 -22.56 52.09 -1.08
N PRO A 710 -21.33 51.89 -0.57
CA PRO A 710 -20.80 52.73 0.50
C PRO A 710 -20.61 54.17 0.00
N THR A 711 -20.97 55.15 0.80
CA THR A 711 -20.69 56.55 0.53
C THR A 711 -19.20 56.82 0.75
N LEU A 712 -18.46 57.06 -0.32
CA LEU A 712 -17.06 57.45 -0.23
C LEU A 712 -17.01 58.90 0.36
N GLN A 713 -16.61 59.05 1.61
CA GLN A 713 -16.27 60.33 2.18
C GLN A 713 -14.98 60.87 1.50
N LYS A 714 -15.09 62.04 0.85
CA LYS A 714 -13.93 62.71 0.31
C LYS A 714 -13.12 63.31 1.48
N GLY A 715 -11.97 62.73 1.75
CA GLY A 715 -10.95 63.31 2.64
C GLY A 715 -10.66 62.49 3.88
N GLY A 716 -9.48 61.93 3.96
CA GLY A 716 -8.86 61.33 5.13
C GLY A 716 -8.36 59.91 4.88
N ALA A 717 -7.02 59.74 4.99
CA ALA A 717 -6.40 58.42 5.00
C ALA A 717 -7.04 57.57 6.11
N GLU A 718 -7.27 56.28 5.78
CA GLU A 718 -7.69 55.23 6.73
C GLU A 718 -9.10 55.32 7.29
N GLY A 719 -10.11 55.14 6.45
CA GLY A 719 -11.47 54.86 6.88
C GLY A 719 -11.90 53.43 6.57
N ARG A 720 -12.16 52.58 7.55
CA ARG A 720 -12.94 51.36 7.39
C ARG A 720 -14.32 51.71 6.85
N VAL A 721 -14.70 51.09 5.75
CA VAL A 721 -16.05 51.24 5.20
C VAL A 721 -16.96 50.35 6.06
N GLU A 722 -17.72 50.95 6.97
CA GLU A 722 -18.82 50.26 7.67
C GLU A 722 -20.04 50.24 6.75
N VAL A 723 -20.45 49.06 6.35
CA VAL A 723 -21.72 48.83 5.66
C VAL A 723 -22.72 48.47 6.77
N ASN A 724 -23.56 49.38 7.18
CA ASN A 724 -24.71 49.06 8.01
C ASN A 724 -25.73 48.33 7.14
N ILE A 725 -25.92 47.02 7.39
CA ILE A 725 -26.98 46.17 6.81
C ILE A 725 -28.14 46.10 7.79
#